data_4e57b2c8cb661b532962bb294d3932c5
#
_entry.id   4e57b2c8cb661b532962bb294d3932c5
#
_cell.length_a   1.000
_cell.length_b   1.000
_cell.length_c   1.000
_cell.angle_alpha   90.00
_cell.angle_beta   90.00
_cell.angle_gamma   90.00
#
_symmetry.space_group_name_H-M   'P 1'
#
loop_
_entity.id
_entity.type
_entity.pdbx_description
1 polymer ?
#
loop_
_entity_poly.entity_id
_entity_poly.type
_entity_poly.pdbx_seq_one_letter_code
_entity_poly.pdbx_strand_id
1 'polypeptide(L)'
;MIRLEHVNKFFNKNKENEIRAIDDTSITLADKGLVTFLGNSGCGKTTLLNAIGALDNVDSGMIMLDGERITRRTSAARDEIRNANIGYIFQNYNLIEDATVYANVALALRMTGFTGKAAIEERVMYILERLGIARYRNRPVKMLSGGERQRVGIARAIVKNPRIVIADEPTGNLDSSNTIEIMNIIKAISRDKLVILVTHERQIAEFYADRIIEIVDGKIVSDRENEHAGSLDYRIDSRIYLRDMKYHEMLTESGGSAIELFADNPGEIPPIKIAVRNGNIYIDTGGRLAIGQDNVEMLDEHYEGLSREIMDKYEFDYEDVYRGTDETYNNPANQIGVPAKAKYRSIYNLWTTIKAGFLKVFGYSKLKKILLLGFVLASVFVIYAISNVLGVRTITDDMFISSNREYIEARVAFANPMNYERYAEDPATNYVLPGSGAVSFAFPLDKYEQASFNSVTISGVVTDNALLNEEDLILGRMPTAPNEIVIDKLIAVPSLVEERSAKELGMKSLDDVLGGTLKHSQYVADFTIVGISDTVQPVVYVDRDLLIPLCIHDMGIYVGNTMTGPLSTSEGEIAPYTSLEGDKEKYLVEGSLPENDYEVLIPDLYKGSAKIGDVAEMLNGNPLIVSGFYHDDRSGMGFYANEKTVFESKLQYYDVYTICPHDKSEAMIDLDDGSYELIDLYEHSRNDYMEMASANILKIELMAAIIIIISLIEIYLILRASFLSRIKEVGVLRAVGLKKGDIYKMFSGEVIAITLLTALPGMLGMAYVLNAVSKMMGSYKMNIWIFLGSFALVLLFNLLAGLLPVYGTMRKTPAEILARNDVN
;
A
#
# COMPACT_ATOMS: atom_id res chain seq x y z
N MET A 1 51.46 -2.37 7.65
CA MET A 1 51.82 -3.72 8.12
C MET A 1 50.57 -4.47 8.62
N ILE A 2 50.30 -5.66 8.17
CA ILE A 2 49.24 -6.53 8.67
C ILE A 2 49.86 -7.55 9.64
N ARG A 3 49.25 -7.75 10.81
CA ARG A 3 49.66 -8.71 11.81
C ARG A 3 48.49 -9.56 12.28
N LEU A 4 48.58 -10.86 12.18
CA LEU A 4 47.67 -11.85 12.71
C LEU A 4 48.30 -12.53 13.91
N GLU A 5 47.51 -12.71 15.01
CA GLU A 5 47.95 -13.41 16.20
C GLU A 5 46.90 -14.40 16.64
N HIS A 6 47.23 -15.71 16.64
CA HIS A 6 46.39 -16.80 17.11
C HIS A 6 44.99 -16.81 16.56
N VAL A 7 44.83 -16.52 15.25
CA VAL A 7 43.54 -16.36 14.59
C VAL A 7 42.89 -17.73 14.33
N ASN A 8 41.62 -17.87 14.74
CA ASN A 8 40.84 -19.08 14.52
C ASN A 8 39.47 -18.72 13.93
N LYS A 9 39.00 -19.58 13.03
CA LYS A 9 37.64 -19.50 12.44
C LYS A 9 37.06 -20.89 12.28
N PHE A 10 35.84 -21.06 12.83
CA PHE A 10 35.07 -22.31 12.74
C PHE A 10 33.80 -22.08 11.96
N PHE A 11 33.41 -23.07 11.14
CA PHE A 11 32.05 -23.21 10.61
C PHE A 11 31.35 -24.33 11.36
N ASN A 12 30.04 -24.20 11.55
CA ASN A 12 29.21 -25.15 12.31
C ASN A 12 29.73 -25.47 13.72
N LYS A 13 30.28 -24.46 14.39
CA LYS A 13 30.88 -24.59 15.72
C LYS A 13 29.97 -25.32 16.70
N ASN A 14 30.56 -26.30 17.45
CA ASN A 14 29.84 -27.17 18.39
C ASN A 14 28.81 -28.10 17.74
N LYS A 15 28.92 -28.45 16.46
CA LYS A 15 28.11 -29.45 15.77
C LYS A 15 29.01 -30.61 15.31
N GLU A 16 28.40 -31.76 15.00
CA GLU A 16 29.11 -32.94 14.47
C GLU A 16 29.92 -32.67 13.20
N ASN A 17 29.47 -31.68 12.40
CA ASN A 17 30.16 -31.27 11.17
C ASN A 17 30.90 -29.93 11.34
N GLU A 18 31.55 -29.72 12.48
CA GLU A 18 32.46 -28.59 12.70
C GLU A 18 33.63 -28.61 11.75
N ILE A 19 33.86 -27.49 11.07
CA ILE A 19 35.00 -27.32 10.17
C ILE A 19 35.87 -26.17 10.71
N ARG A 20 37.14 -26.46 10.98
CA ARG A 20 38.14 -25.47 11.38
C ARG A 20 38.81 -24.91 10.12
N ALA A 21 38.27 -23.79 9.61
CA ALA A 21 38.74 -23.17 8.37
C ALA A 21 40.01 -22.30 8.54
N ILE A 22 40.27 -21.77 9.74
CA ILE A 22 41.51 -21.11 10.14
C ILE A 22 41.89 -21.71 11.50
N ASP A 23 43.10 -22.25 11.63
CA ASP A 23 43.57 -22.95 12.81
C ASP A 23 44.87 -22.30 13.31
N ASP A 24 44.77 -21.55 14.39
CA ASP A 24 45.86 -20.89 15.12
C ASP A 24 46.87 -20.15 14.24
N THR A 25 46.37 -19.38 13.28
CA THR A 25 47.18 -18.68 12.28
C THR A 25 47.81 -17.42 12.87
N SER A 26 49.17 -17.36 12.87
CA SER A 26 49.95 -16.17 13.26
C SER A 26 50.93 -15.84 12.15
N ILE A 27 50.84 -14.58 11.61
CA ILE A 27 51.73 -14.12 10.54
C ILE A 27 51.80 -12.60 10.50
N THR A 28 52.93 -12.09 10.00
CA THR A 28 53.13 -10.66 9.72
C THR A 28 53.41 -10.45 8.25
N LEU A 29 52.65 -9.55 7.59
CA LEU A 29 52.82 -9.20 6.19
C LEU A 29 53.44 -7.82 6.05
N ALA A 30 54.32 -7.65 5.06
CA ALA A 30 54.99 -6.39 4.74
C ALA A 30 54.03 -5.28 4.29
N ASP A 31 54.52 -4.07 4.08
CA ASP A 31 53.70 -2.92 3.63
C ASP A 31 53.53 -2.89 2.11
N LYS A 32 54.36 -3.59 1.35
CA LYS A 32 54.32 -3.69 -0.12
C LYS A 32 54.81 -5.04 -0.60
N GLY A 33 54.55 -5.33 -1.87
CA GLY A 33 54.94 -6.58 -2.52
C GLY A 33 53.77 -7.50 -2.78
N LEU A 34 53.99 -8.55 -3.55
CA LEU A 34 52.99 -9.58 -3.88
C LEU A 34 53.18 -10.80 -2.97
N VAL A 35 52.31 -10.97 -2.00
CA VAL A 35 52.29 -12.14 -1.12
C VAL A 35 51.19 -13.10 -1.60
N THR A 36 51.55 -14.35 -1.87
CA THR A 36 50.59 -15.34 -2.37
C THR A 36 50.28 -16.41 -1.31
N PHE A 37 49.01 -16.60 -1.02
CA PHE A 37 48.50 -17.76 -0.28
C PHE A 37 48.19 -18.90 -1.27
N LEU A 38 48.98 -19.95 -1.22
CA LEU A 38 48.91 -21.12 -2.08
C LEU A 38 48.30 -22.32 -1.32
N GLY A 39 47.50 -23.13 -1.95
CA GLY A 39 46.98 -24.38 -1.37
C GLY A 39 45.78 -24.92 -2.17
N ASN A 40 45.35 -26.14 -1.85
CA ASN A 40 44.23 -26.80 -2.50
C ASN A 40 42.88 -26.08 -2.27
N SER A 41 41.89 -26.34 -3.11
CA SER A 41 40.54 -25.83 -2.91
C SER A 41 39.98 -26.33 -1.57
N GLY A 42 39.36 -25.46 -0.82
CA GLY A 42 38.73 -25.77 0.48
C GLY A 42 39.67 -25.70 1.70
N CYS A 43 41.00 -25.50 1.55
CA CYS A 43 41.94 -25.47 2.69
C CYS A 43 41.87 -24.20 3.60
N GLY A 44 40.88 -23.28 3.37
CA GLY A 44 40.68 -22.09 4.23
C GLY A 44 41.24 -20.77 3.69
N LYS A 45 41.87 -20.70 2.51
CA LYS A 45 42.47 -19.49 1.92
C LYS A 45 41.49 -18.29 1.82
N THR A 46 40.38 -18.49 1.15
CA THR A 46 39.36 -17.46 0.99
C THR A 46 38.77 -17.03 2.34
N THR A 47 38.63 -17.94 3.31
CA THR A 47 38.20 -17.63 4.67
C THR A 47 39.22 -16.72 5.39
N LEU A 48 40.51 -17.02 5.31
CA LEU A 48 41.58 -16.18 5.86
C LEU A 48 41.59 -14.81 5.17
N LEU A 49 41.44 -14.77 3.86
CA LEU A 49 41.37 -13.55 3.06
C LEU A 49 40.22 -12.66 3.45
N ASN A 50 39.02 -13.26 3.64
CA ASN A 50 37.83 -12.55 4.09
C ASN A 50 37.98 -11.98 5.51
N ALA A 51 38.69 -12.68 6.39
CA ALA A 51 39.01 -12.19 7.72
C ALA A 51 39.97 -11.00 7.68
N ILE A 52 41.05 -11.08 6.91
CA ILE A 52 42.01 -9.98 6.67
C ILE A 52 41.30 -8.79 6.01
N GLY A 53 40.46 -9.07 5.03
CA GLY A 53 39.66 -8.09 4.28
C GLY A 53 38.52 -7.44 5.06
N ALA A 54 38.35 -7.80 6.34
CA ALA A 54 37.25 -7.34 7.18
C ALA A 54 35.83 -7.63 6.60
N LEU A 55 35.72 -8.64 5.74
CA LEU A 55 34.45 -9.12 5.17
C LEU A 55 33.73 -10.12 6.08
N ASP A 56 34.52 -10.86 6.91
CA ASP A 56 34.02 -11.82 7.89
C ASP A 56 34.62 -11.59 9.29
N ASN A 57 34.03 -12.25 10.28
CA ASN A 57 34.53 -12.28 11.66
C ASN A 57 35.38 -13.51 11.90
N VAL A 58 36.32 -13.41 12.83
CA VAL A 58 37.03 -14.55 13.40
C VAL A 58 36.45 -14.91 14.77
N ASP A 59 36.58 -16.18 15.16
CA ASP A 59 36.07 -16.67 16.44
C ASP A 59 37.02 -16.35 17.62
N SER A 60 38.33 -16.37 17.38
CA SER A 60 39.35 -15.96 18.35
C SER A 60 40.56 -15.38 17.65
N GLY A 61 41.50 -14.81 18.44
CA GLY A 61 42.70 -14.18 17.95
C GLY A 61 42.53 -12.70 17.62
N MET A 62 43.60 -12.13 17.03
CA MET A 62 43.67 -10.70 16.73
C MET A 62 44.21 -10.47 15.31
N ILE A 63 43.56 -9.56 14.60
CA ILE A 63 44.04 -9.03 13.31
C ILE A 63 44.23 -7.54 13.48
N MET A 64 45.44 -7.05 13.15
CA MET A 64 45.79 -5.66 13.18
C MET A 64 46.20 -5.17 11.79
N LEU A 65 45.84 -3.94 11.48
CA LEU A 65 46.24 -3.21 10.28
C LEU A 65 46.88 -1.90 10.73
N ASP A 66 48.16 -1.70 10.43
CA ASP A 66 48.94 -0.51 10.83
C ASP A 66 48.79 -0.15 12.32
N GLY A 67 48.78 -1.15 13.20
CA GLY A 67 48.61 -0.98 14.64
C GLY A 67 47.15 -0.81 15.07
N GLU A 68 46.21 -0.72 14.14
CA GLU A 68 44.79 -0.64 14.45
C GLU A 68 44.11 -2.02 14.41
N ARG A 69 43.48 -2.41 15.50
CA ARG A 69 42.81 -3.71 15.61
C ARG A 69 41.51 -3.75 14.75
N ILE A 70 41.39 -4.74 13.87
CA ILE A 70 40.17 -4.99 13.04
C ILE A 70 39.18 -5.88 13.79
N THR A 71 39.66 -6.92 14.49
CA THR A 71 38.85 -7.88 15.24
C THR A 71 38.10 -7.22 16.40
N ARG A 72 36.89 -7.74 16.73
CA ARG A 72 36.01 -7.24 17.80
C ARG A 72 35.52 -5.79 17.60
N ARG A 73 35.61 -5.25 16.38
CA ARG A 73 35.01 -3.96 16.00
C ARG A 73 33.56 -4.11 15.57
N THR A 74 32.78 -3.03 15.68
CA THR A 74 31.45 -2.96 15.12
C THR A 74 31.46 -3.11 13.59
N SER A 75 30.36 -3.61 13.01
CA SER A 75 30.28 -3.72 11.56
C SER A 75 30.56 -2.39 10.84
N ALA A 76 30.08 -1.26 11.40
CA ALA A 76 30.31 0.07 10.82
C ALA A 76 31.78 0.48 10.84
N ALA A 77 32.51 0.19 11.92
CA ALA A 77 33.95 0.49 12.02
C ALA A 77 34.75 -0.38 11.04
N ARG A 78 34.38 -1.65 10.87
CA ARG A 78 35.05 -2.53 9.89
C ARG A 78 34.75 -2.06 8.44
N ASP A 79 33.55 -1.61 8.17
CA ASP A 79 33.17 -1.03 6.87
C ASP A 79 34.03 0.23 6.57
N GLU A 80 34.35 1.05 7.58
CA GLU A 80 35.24 2.22 7.45
C GLU A 80 36.67 1.83 7.14
N ILE A 81 37.24 0.88 7.90
CA ILE A 81 38.59 0.38 7.68
C ILE A 81 38.73 -0.19 6.26
N ARG A 82 37.79 -1.02 5.84
CA ARG A 82 37.76 -1.61 4.51
C ARG A 82 37.66 -0.54 3.40
N ASN A 83 36.81 0.45 3.58
CA ASN A 83 36.66 1.54 2.62
C ASN A 83 37.94 2.33 2.44
N ALA A 84 38.62 2.65 3.52
CA ALA A 84 39.81 3.48 3.52
C ALA A 84 41.06 2.74 2.99
N ASN A 85 41.23 1.46 3.38
CA ASN A 85 42.51 0.80 3.25
C ASN A 85 42.55 -0.40 2.29
N ILE A 86 41.38 -1.03 1.96
CA ILE A 86 41.38 -2.32 1.29
C ILE A 86 40.65 -2.23 -0.07
N GLY A 87 41.32 -2.59 -1.16
CA GLY A 87 40.72 -2.88 -2.47
C GLY A 87 40.52 -4.38 -2.60
N TYR A 88 39.35 -4.84 -3.05
CA TYR A 88 39.05 -6.26 -3.17
C TYR A 88 38.71 -6.62 -4.62
N ILE A 89 39.48 -7.59 -5.13
CA ILE A 89 39.29 -8.23 -6.46
C ILE A 89 38.75 -9.63 -6.19
N PHE A 90 37.49 -9.87 -6.61
CA PHE A 90 36.78 -11.13 -6.35
C PHE A 90 36.89 -12.11 -7.51
N GLN A 91 36.89 -13.41 -7.22
CA GLN A 91 36.88 -14.50 -8.19
C GLN A 91 35.72 -14.39 -9.21
N ASN A 92 34.52 -14.15 -8.72
CA ASN A 92 33.30 -13.98 -9.54
C ASN A 92 33.03 -12.51 -9.91
N TYR A 93 34.07 -11.67 -10.04
CA TYR A 93 34.01 -10.24 -10.35
C TYR A 93 33.19 -9.42 -9.36
N ASN A 94 32.04 -9.90 -8.89
CA ASN A 94 31.10 -9.25 -7.98
C ASN A 94 30.84 -7.80 -8.38
N LEU A 95 30.46 -7.58 -9.65
CA LEU A 95 30.08 -6.29 -10.21
C LEU A 95 28.57 -6.13 -10.18
N ILE A 96 28.08 -4.89 -10.19
CA ILE A 96 26.66 -4.57 -10.35
C ILE A 96 26.36 -4.69 -11.85
N GLU A 97 25.75 -5.80 -12.25
CA GLU A 97 25.62 -6.22 -13.66
C GLU A 97 24.86 -5.22 -14.55
N ASP A 98 23.79 -4.59 -14.01
CA ASP A 98 22.97 -3.62 -14.74
C ASP A 98 23.57 -2.19 -14.74
N ALA A 99 24.60 -1.95 -13.91
CA ALA A 99 25.30 -0.67 -13.86
C ALA A 99 26.40 -0.61 -14.94
N THR A 100 26.71 0.62 -15.40
CA THR A 100 27.79 0.84 -16.36
C THR A 100 29.17 0.58 -15.71
N VAL A 101 30.20 0.40 -16.56
CA VAL A 101 31.60 0.31 -16.12
C VAL A 101 31.94 1.52 -15.25
N TYR A 102 31.66 2.73 -15.74
CA TYR A 102 31.88 3.98 -14.99
C TYR A 102 31.19 3.96 -13.61
N ALA A 103 29.92 3.56 -13.55
CA ALA A 103 29.15 3.55 -12.32
C ALA A 103 29.72 2.56 -11.26
N ASN A 104 30.16 1.37 -11.69
CA ASN A 104 30.80 0.38 -10.83
C ASN A 104 32.09 0.92 -10.19
N VAL A 105 32.93 1.60 -10.98
CA VAL A 105 34.20 2.13 -10.50
C VAL A 105 34.00 3.41 -9.65
N ALA A 106 33.17 4.35 -10.11
CA ALA A 106 32.86 5.61 -9.42
C ALA A 106 32.23 5.38 -8.03
N LEU A 107 31.47 4.27 -7.87
CA LEU A 107 30.86 3.91 -6.59
C LEU A 107 31.89 3.81 -5.47
N ALA A 108 33.05 3.19 -5.73
CA ALA A 108 34.11 3.02 -4.73
C ALA A 108 34.66 4.37 -4.27
N LEU A 109 34.84 5.35 -5.16
CA LEU A 109 35.27 6.71 -4.80
C LEU A 109 34.22 7.45 -3.98
N ARG A 110 32.95 7.39 -4.39
CA ARG A 110 31.87 8.08 -3.67
C ARG A 110 31.75 7.61 -2.22
N MET A 111 32.01 6.33 -1.95
CA MET A 111 31.97 5.77 -0.60
C MET A 111 33.11 6.26 0.30
N THR A 112 34.24 6.68 -0.26
CA THR A 112 35.33 7.30 0.52
C THR A 112 35.06 8.77 0.87
N GLY A 113 33.88 9.31 0.50
CA GLY A 113 33.52 10.70 0.78
C GLY A 113 33.91 11.69 -0.31
N PHE A 114 34.41 11.21 -1.44
CA PHE A 114 34.77 12.06 -2.59
C PHE A 114 33.50 12.60 -3.28
N THR A 115 33.38 13.93 -3.42
CA THR A 115 32.13 14.57 -3.86
C THR A 115 32.22 15.36 -5.16
N GLY A 116 33.42 15.68 -5.60
CA GLY A 116 33.63 16.44 -6.87
C GLY A 116 33.29 15.58 -8.09
N LYS A 117 32.26 15.97 -8.88
CA LYS A 117 31.87 15.20 -10.06
C LYS A 117 32.99 15.13 -11.11
N ALA A 118 33.64 16.29 -11.40
CA ALA A 118 34.76 16.36 -12.34
C ALA A 118 35.94 15.54 -11.87
N ALA A 119 36.33 15.63 -10.60
CA ALA A 119 37.41 14.89 -10.01
C ALA A 119 37.14 13.36 -9.95
N ILE A 120 35.90 12.94 -9.71
CA ILE A 120 35.51 11.52 -9.81
C ILE A 120 35.67 11.05 -11.26
N GLU A 121 35.20 11.84 -12.23
CA GLU A 121 35.27 11.50 -13.65
C GLU A 121 36.72 11.37 -14.10
N GLU A 122 37.56 12.32 -13.78
CA GLU A 122 38.98 12.32 -14.11
C GLU A 122 39.69 11.07 -13.58
N ARG A 123 39.54 10.76 -12.29
CA ARG A 123 40.13 9.56 -11.69
C ARG A 123 39.67 8.25 -12.26
N VAL A 124 38.35 8.14 -12.46
CA VAL A 124 37.76 6.94 -13.04
C VAL A 124 38.28 6.77 -14.46
N MET A 125 38.28 7.82 -15.26
CA MET A 125 38.74 7.75 -16.64
C MET A 125 40.22 7.39 -16.73
N TYR A 126 41.08 8.01 -15.90
CA TYR A 126 42.49 7.66 -15.87
C TYR A 126 42.74 6.15 -15.64
N ILE A 127 42.08 5.58 -14.62
CA ILE A 127 42.20 4.14 -14.33
C ILE A 127 41.67 3.27 -15.47
N LEU A 128 40.50 3.66 -16.06
CA LEU A 128 39.91 2.91 -17.17
C LEU A 128 40.79 2.95 -18.43
N GLU A 129 41.45 4.07 -18.69
CA GLU A 129 42.37 4.23 -19.82
C GLU A 129 43.64 3.34 -19.63
N ARG A 130 44.26 3.38 -18.42
CA ARG A 130 45.41 2.53 -18.09
C ARG A 130 45.09 1.05 -18.18
N LEU A 131 43.88 0.64 -17.83
CA LEU A 131 43.41 -0.76 -17.95
C LEU A 131 42.83 -1.12 -19.34
N GLY A 132 42.90 -0.20 -20.31
CA GLY A 132 42.42 -0.43 -21.67
C GLY A 132 40.92 -0.64 -21.86
N ILE A 133 40.10 -0.20 -20.89
CA ILE A 133 38.64 -0.39 -20.88
C ILE A 133 37.83 0.90 -20.91
N ALA A 134 38.47 2.06 -21.15
CA ALA A 134 37.82 3.36 -21.20
C ALA A 134 36.70 3.47 -22.28
N ARG A 135 36.88 2.77 -23.43
CA ARG A 135 35.86 2.70 -24.50
C ARG A 135 34.52 2.14 -24.05
N TYR A 136 34.51 1.34 -22.98
CA TYR A 136 33.31 0.67 -22.46
C TYR A 136 32.63 1.44 -21.32
N ARG A 137 33.08 2.66 -20.96
CA ARG A 137 32.66 3.39 -19.77
C ARG A 137 31.12 3.47 -19.57
N ASN A 138 30.37 3.60 -20.64
CA ASN A 138 28.91 3.73 -20.65
C ASN A 138 28.18 2.39 -20.84
N ARG A 139 28.92 1.27 -21.07
CA ARG A 139 28.34 -0.04 -21.33
C ARG A 139 27.99 -0.73 -20.00
N PRO A 140 26.80 -1.37 -19.87
CA PRO A 140 26.48 -2.24 -18.73
C PRO A 140 27.48 -3.40 -18.64
N VAL A 141 27.91 -3.73 -17.42
CA VAL A 141 28.96 -4.72 -17.18
C VAL A 141 28.57 -6.13 -17.65
N LYS A 142 27.28 -6.48 -17.63
CA LYS A 142 26.79 -7.77 -18.14
C LYS A 142 27.08 -8.03 -19.63
N MET A 143 27.41 -6.97 -20.38
CA MET A 143 27.74 -7.05 -21.82
C MET A 143 29.24 -7.19 -22.11
N LEU A 144 30.06 -7.37 -21.09
CA LEU A 144 31.51 -7.47 -21.18
C LEU A 144 31.96 -8.95 -21.15
N SER A 145 33.12 -9.24 -21.77
CA SER A 145 33.82 -10.51 -21.62
C SER A 145 34.35 -10.74 -20.22
N GLY A 146 34.79 -11.96 -19.88
CA GLY A 146 35.36 -12.29 -18.58
C GLY A 146 36.57 -11.43 -18.23
N GLY A 147 37.58 -11.31 -19.11
CA GLY A 147 38.75 -10.48 -18.91
C GLY A 147 38.43 -8.99 -18.77
N GLU A 148 37.47 -8.46 -19.57
CA GLU A 148 36.99 -7.07 -19.43
C GLU A 148 36.31 -6.86 -18.08
N ARG A 149 35.46 -7.79 -17.61
CA ARG A 149 34.84 -7.73 -16.28
C ARG A 149 35.88 -7.74 -15.17
N GLN A 150 36.92 -8.58 -15.29
CA GLN A 150 38.01 -8.62 -14.31
C GLN A 150 38.74 -7.29 -14.24
N ARG A 151 39.08 -6.69 -15.37
CA ARG A 151 39.67 -5.35 -15.43
C ARG A 151 38.78 -4.27 -14.78
N VAL A 152 37.46 -4.34 -14.93
CA VAL A 152 36.52 -3.46 -14.18
C VAL A 152 36.59 -3.72 -12.67
N GLY A 153 36.68 -4.98 -12.25
CA GLY A 153 36.87 -5.37 -10.86
C GLY A 153 38.15 -4.78 -10.25
N ILE A 154 39.26 -4.88 -11.00
CA ILE A 154 40.54 -4.27 -10.64
C ILE A 154 40.43 -2.75 -10.56
N ALA A 155 39.84 -2.09 -11.62
CA ALA A 155 39.62 -0.65 -11.60
C ALA A 155 38.88 -0.19 -10.37
N ARG A 156 37.80 -0.88 -10.00
CA ARG A 156 37.03 -0.61 -8.79
C ARG A 156 37.82 -0.77 -7.51
N ALA A 157 38.71 -1.78 -7.43
CA ALA A 157 39.53 -2.03 -6.28
C ALA A 157 40.57 -0.92 -6.05
N ILE A 158 41.24 -0.45 -7.14
CA ILE A 158 42.40 0.47 -7.05
C ILE A 158 42.02 1.96 -7.17
N VAL A 159 40.84 2.33 -7.69
CA VAL A 159 40.47 3.74 -7.94
C VAL A 159 40.51 4.62 -6.70
N LYS A 160 40.28 4.06 -5.54
CA LYS A 160 40.35 4.73 -4.22
C LYS A 160 41.76 4.77 -3.61
N ASN A 161 42.77 4.32 -4.33
CA ASN A 161 44.17 4.21 -3.90
C ASN A 161 44.34 3.48 -2.54
N PRO A 162 43.87 2.25 -2.39
CA PRO A 162 43.95 1.50 -1.14
C PRO A 162 45.43 1.16 -0.82
N ARG A 163 45.75 0.93 0.44
CA ARG A 163 47.10 0.45 0.85
C ARG A 163 47.28 -1.02 0.57
N ILE A 164 46.20 -1.80 0.65
CA ILE A 164 46.15 -3.23 0.49
C ILE A 164 45.21 -3.59 -0.63
N VAL A 165 45.62 -4.42 -1.53
CA VAL A 165 44.75 -5.04 -2.56
C VAL A 165 44.70 -6.54 -2.25
N ILE A 166 43.50 -7.05 -2.14
CA ILE A 166 43.19 -8.45 -1.93
C ILE A 166 42.62 -9.01 -3.24
N ALA A 167 43.24 -10.10 -3.74
CA ALA A 167 42.85 -10.76 -4.97
C ALA A 167 42.57 -12.25 -4.69
N ASP A 168 41.28 -12.61 -4.78
CA ASP A 168 40.84 -13.98 -4.53
C ASP A 168 40.61 -14.68 -5.88
N GLU A 169 41.54 -15.61 -6.23
CA GLU A 169 41.56 -16.35 -7.50
C GLU A 169 41.22 -15.50 -8.74
N PRO A 170 41.95 -14.40 -8.99
CA PRO A 170 41.54 -13.39 -9.98
C PRO A 170 41.62 -13.91 -11.42
N THR A 171 42.18 -15.08 -11.66
CA THR A 171 42.40 -15.72 -12.98
C THR A 171 41.54 -16.95 -13.23
N GLY A 172 40.85 -17.47 -12.20
CA GLY A 172 40.14 -18.76 -12.26
C GLY A 172 39.03 -18.92 -13.31
N ASN A 173 38.55 -17.82 -13.89
CA ASN A 173 37.52 -17.82 -14.95
C ASN A 173 38.02 -17.20 -16.26
N LEU A 174 39.36 -17.20 -16.52
CA LEU A 174 39.99 -16.56 -17.67
C LEU A 174 40.76 -17.57 -18.52
N ASP A 175 40.88 -17.26 -19.78
CA ASP A 175 41.82 -17.94 -20.64
C ASP A 175 43.27 -17.56 -20.32
N SER A 176 44.22 -18.30 -20.87
CA SER A 176 45.64 -18.14 -20.56
C SER A 176 46.18 -16.75 -20.92
N SER A 177 45.73 -16.14 -22.02
CA SER A 177 46.20 -14.82 -22.43
C SER A 177 45.71 -13.70 -21.49
N ASN A 178 44.43 -13.75 -21.15
CA ASN A 178 43.83 -12.80 -20.16
C ASN A 178 44.44 -13.04 -18.76
N THR A 179 44.78 -14.29 -18.39
CA THR A 179 45.44 -14.61 -17.11
C THR A 179 46.76 -13.85 -17.00
N ILE A 180 47.63 -13.90 -18.02
CA ILE A 180 48.90 -13.19 -18.03
C ILE A 180 48.68 -11.67 -17.92
N GLU A 181 47.81 -11.09 -18.70
CA GLU A 181 47.49 -9.67 -18.64
C GLU A 181 47.05 -9.23 -17.22
N ILE A 182 46.13 -9.99 -16.62
CA ILE A 182 45.66 -9.70 -15.27
C ILE A 182 46.75 -9.81 -14.23
N MET A 183 47.60 -10.84 -14.32
CA MET A 183 48.69 -11.04 -13.39
C MET A 183 49.78 -9.95 -13.52
N ASN A 184 50.07 -9.48 -14.75
CA ASN A 184 50.99 -8.35 -14.97
C ASN A 184 50.47 -7.07 -14.33
N ILE A 185 49.15 -6.80 -14.46
CA ILE A 185 48.47 -5.66 -13.78
C ILE A 185 48.61 -5.78 -12.25
N ILE A 186 48.34 -6.98 -11.70
CA ILE A 186 48.45 -7.26 -10.27
C ILE A 186 49.89 -7.08 -9.78
N LYS A 187 50.90 -7.55 -10.52
CA LYS A 187 52.33 -7.39 -10.20
C LYS A 187 52.73 -5.91 -10.26
N ALA A 188 52.30 -5.15 -11.26
CA ALA A 188 52.56 -3.71 -11.33
C ALA A 188 51.99 -2.98 -10.09
N ILE A 189 50.77 -3.29 -9.67
CA ILE A 189 50.16 -2.73 -8.44
C ILE A 189 51.00 -3.08 -7.19
N SER A 190 51.62 -4.28 -7.14
CA SER A 190 52.38 -4.72 -5.96
C SER A 190 53.70 -3.97 -5.75
N ARG A 191 54.18 -3.19 -6.72
CA ARG A 191 55.41 -2.37 -6.54
C ARG A 191 55.24 -1.34 -5.44
N ASP A 192 54.06 -0.73 -5.32
CA ASP A 192 53.78 0.36 -4.38
C ASP A 192 52.84 -0.04 -3.24
N LYS A 193 52.14 -1.17 -3.35
CA LYS A 193 51.13 -1.64 -2.43
C LYS A 193 51.35 -3.07 -1.98
N LEU A 194 50.81 -3.43 -0.82
CA LEU A 194 50.70 -4.84 -0.45
C LEU A 194 49.57 -5.46 -1.26
N VAL A 195 49.88 -6.44 -2.07
CA VAL A 195 48.89 -7.28 -2.77
C VAL A 195 48.91 -8.67 -2.15
N ILE A 196 47.75 -9.12 -1.68
CA ILE A 196 47.53 -10.48 -1.15
C ILE A 196 46.77 -11.25 -2.20
N LEU A 197 47.44 -12.22 -2.83
CA LEU A 197 46.87 -13.08 -3.87
C LEU A 197 46.53 -14.44 -3.27
N VAL A 198 45.36 -14.96 -3.57
CA VAL A 198 45.02 -16.36 -3.34
C VAL A 198 44.96 -17.07 -4.70
N THR A 199 45.63 -18.19 -4.81
CA THR A 199 45.56 -19.06 -5.97
C THR A 199 45.82 -20.53 -5.58
N HIS A 200 45.35 -21.43 -6.38
CA HIS A 200 45.72 -22.86 -6.33
C HIS A 200 46.73 -23.22 -7.42
N GLU A 201 47.07 -22.29 -8.31
CA GLU A 201 48.02 -22.47 -9.40
C GLU A 201 49.47 -22.20 -8.92
N ARG A 202 50.23 -23.26 -8.71
CA ARG A 202 51.60 -23.14 -8.20
C ARG A 202 52.51 -22.36 -9.16
N GLN A 203 52.35 -22.53 -10.48
CA GLN A 203 53.17 -21.81 -11.46
C GLN A 203 52.97 -20.31 -11.43
N ILE A 204 51.74 -19.84 -11.28
CA ILE A 204 51.41 -18.39 -11.08
C ILE A 204 52.08 -17.86 -9.82
N ALA A 205 51.98 -18.62 -8.70
CA ALA A 205 52.58 -18.21 -7.45
C ALA A 205 54.12 -18.11 -7.58
N GLU A 206 54.79 -19.12 -8.13
CA GLU A 206 56.25 -19.16 -8.27
C GLU A 206 56.82 -18.11 -9.22
N PHE A 207 56.06 -17.77 -10.29
CA PHE A 207 56.49 -16.75 -11.24
C PHE A 207 56.33 -15.31 -10.75
N TYR A 208 55.16 -14.98 -10.12
CA TYR A 208 54.79 -13.59 -9.81
C TYR A 208 55.03 -13.17 -8.36
N ALA A 209 54.92 -14.10 -7.38
CA ALA A 209 54.97 -13.74 -5.97
C ALA A 209 56.37 -13.33 -5.51
N ASP A 210 56.43 -12.38 -4.59
CA ASP A 210 57.65 -12.05 -3.84
C ASP A 210 57.79 -12.95 -2.60
N ARG A 211 56.64 -13.41 -2.03
CA ARG A 211 56.58 -14.32 -0.88
C ARG A 211 55.44 -15.30 -1.06
N ILE A 212 55.71 -16.58 -0.80
CA ILE A 212 54.75 -17.68 -0.94
C ILE A 212 54.48 -18.30 0.42
N ILE A 213 53.22 -18.35 0.79
CA ILE A 213 52.68 -18.91 2.05
C ILE A 213 51.79 -20.07 1.70
N GLU A 214 52.17 -21.30 2.05
CA GLU A 214 51.39 -22.48 1.76
C GLU A 214 50.41 -22.79 2.92
N ILE A 215 49.15 -23.01 2.60
CA ILE A 215 48.06 -23.30 3.57
C ILE A 215 47.49 -24.69 3.28
N VAL A 216 47.47 -25.54 4.32
CA VAL A 216 46.85 -26.86 4.30
C VAL A 216 45.96 -27.00 5.53
N ASP A 217 44.67 -27.38 5.32
CA ASP A 217 43.67 -27.58 6.38
C ASP A 217 43.63 -26.46 7.45
N GLY A 218 43.62 -25.21 6.98
CA GLY A 218 43.52 -24.01 7.83
C GLY A 218 44.81 -23.59 8.52
N LYS A 219 45.94 -24.30 8.32
CA LYS A 219 47.26 -24.00 8.92
C LYS A 219 48.26 -23.53 7.90
N ILE A 220 49.13 -22.60 8.29
CA ILE A 220 50.32 -22.27 7.49
C ILE A 220 51.36 -23.39 7.70
N VAL A 221 51.72 -24.04 6.59
CA VAL A 221 52.69 -25.15 6.60
C VAL A 221 54.06 -24.73 6.06
N SER A 222 54.09 -23.68 5.21
CA SER A 222 55.32 -23.12 4.66
C SER A 222 55.16 -21.62 4.47
N ASP A 223 56.26 -20.88 4.72
CA ASP A 223 56.33 -19.44 4.55
C ASP A 223 57.77 -19.10 4.08
N ARG A 224 57.90 -18.70 2.81
CA ARG A 224 59.22 -18.49 2.18
C ARG A 224 59.19 -17.26 1.27
N GLU A 225 60.31 -16.54 1.26
CA GLU A 225 60.61 -15.55 0.23
C GLU A 225 60.86 -16.29 -1.09
N ASN A 226 60.46 -15.68 -2.21
CA ASN A 226 60.60 -16.24 -3.54
C ASN A 226 61.80 -15.59 -4.26
N GLU A 227 62.95 -16.16 -4.11
CA GLU A 227 64.22 -15.66 -4.70
C GLU A 227 64.23 -15.78 -6.25
N HIS A 228 63.31 -16.54 -6.82
CA HIS A 228 63.21 -16.83 -8.25
C HIS A 228 62.09 -16.08 -8.95
N ALA A 229 61.49 -15.06 -8.34
CA ALA A 229 60.40 -14.29 -8.93
C ALA A 229 60.84 -13.71 -10.30
N GLY A 230 60.11 -14.06 -11.35
CA GLY A 230 60.35 -13.57 -12.71
C GLY A 230 61.44 -14.30 -13.49
N SER A 231 62.10 -15.34 -12.90
CA SER A 231 63.11 -16.14 -13.55
C SER A 231 62.60 -17.44 -14.20
N LEU A 232 61.37 -17.82 -13.89
CA LEU A 232 60.75 -19.01 -14.44
C LEU A 232 60.05 -18.70 -15.76
N ASP A 233 60.30 -19.57 -16.78
CA ASP A 233 59.57 -19.55 -18.03
C ASP A 233 58.12 -19.98 -17.76
N TYR A 234 57.20 -19.00 -17.66
CA TYR A 234 55.78 -19.32 -17.55
C TYR A 234 55.23 -19.84 -18.87
N ARG A 235 54.91 -21.12 -18.91
CA ARG A 235 54.44 -21.80 -20.10
C ARG A 235 52.89 -21.81 -20.12
N ILE A 236 52.35 -21.43 -21.25
CA ILE A 236 50.89 -21.49 -21.48
C ILE A 236 50.62 -22.85 -22.17
N ASP A 237 49.83 -23.71 -21.58
CA ASP A 237 49.47 -25.04 -22.09
C ASP A 237 48.90 -25.04 -23.52
N SER A 238 48.37 -23.92 -23.97
CA SER A 238 47.83 -23.72 -25.33
C SER A 238 48.87 -23.22 -26.34
N ARG A 239 50.15 -23.09 -25.98
CA ARG A 239 51.21 -22.62 -26.86
C ARG A 239 52.30 -23.67 -27.01
N ILE A 240 52.77 -23.83 -28.23
CA ILE A 240 53.91 -24.69 -28.57
C ILE A 240 55.11 -23.77 -28.78
N TYR A 241 56.13 -23.92 -27.92
CA TYR A 241 57.38 -23.15 -28.01
C TYR A 241 58.37 -23.94 -28.87
N LEU A 242 58.56 -23.50 -30.13
CA LEU A 242 59.45 -24.22 -31.05
C LEU A 242 60.90 -24.32 -30.57
N ARG A 243 61.39 -23.28 -29.80
CA ARG A 243 62.74 -23.28 -29.22
C ARG A 243 63.04 -24.43 -28.23
N ASP A 244 62.01 -25.03 -27.65
CA ASP A 244 62.14 -26.06 -26.64
C ASP A 244 62.14 -27.47 -27.22
N MET A 245 61.83 -27.57 -28.47
CA MET A 245 61.84 -28.84 -29.18
C MET A 245 63.30 -29.27 -29.49
N LYS A 246 63.63 -30.49 -29.10
CA LYS A 246 65.01 -31.00 -29.18
C LYS A 246 65.45 -31.36 -30.58
N TYR A 247 64.52 -31.57 -31.47
CA TYR A 247 64.77 -31.92 -32.86
C TYR A 247 64.26 -30.82 -33.75
N HIS A 248 65.13 -30.30 -34.63
CA HIS A 248 64.80 -29.34 -35.69
C HIS A 248 65.50 -29.77 -36.97
N GLU A 249 64.76 -29.93 -38.04
CA GLU A 249 65.30 -30.28 -39.35
C GLU A 249 64.59 -29.46 -40.46
N MET A 250 65.39 -28.85 -41.31
CA MET A 250 64.92 -28.23 -42.54
C MET A 250 64.85 -29.27 -43.64
N LEU A 251 63.62 -29.63 -44.00
CA LEU A 251 63.39 -30.74 -44.95
C LEU A 251 63.52 -30.30 -46.42
N THR A 252 63.14 -29.12 -46.77
CA THR A 252 63.33 -28.54 -48.08
C THR A 252 63.39 -27.05 -48.10
N GLU A 253 64.23 -26.48 -48.98
CA GLU A 253 64.25 -25.09 -49.34
C GLU A 253 64.21 -24.93 -50.83
N SER A 254 63.12 -24.49 -51.43
CA SER A 254 63.06 -24.30 -52.87
C SER A 254 62.04 -23.25 -53.23
N GLY A 255 62.45 -22.22 -54.01
CA GLY A 255 61.57 -21.22 -54.60
C GLY A 255 60.89 -20.26 -53.58
N GLY A 256 61.54 -20.02 -52.39
CA GLY A 256 61.03 -19.12 -51.37
C GLY A 256 60.06 -19.75 -50.40
N SER A 257 59.89 -21.04 -50.38
CA SER A 257 59.14 -21.82 -49.41
C SER A 257 60.06 -22.79 -48.67
N ALA A 258 60.05 -22.75 -47.32
CA ALA A 258 60.78 -23.71 -46.49
C ALA A 258 59.72 -24.56 -45.71
N ILE A 259 60.08 -25.83 -45.49
CA ILE A 259 59.38 -26.77 -44.62
C ILE A 259 60.36 -27.13 -43.49
N GLU A 260 60.03 -26.71 -42.33
CA GLU A 260 60.79 -26.97 -41.09
C GLU A 260 59.98 -27.91 -40.19
N LEU A 261 60.64 -28.91 -39.62
CA LEU A 261 60.03 -29.90 -38.74
C LEU A 261 60.66 -29.81 -37.36
N PHE A 262 59.78 -29.56 -36.35
CA PHE A 262 60.17 -29.54 -34.96
C PHE A 262 59.50 -30.69 -34.21
N ALA A 263 60.27 -31.40 -33.35
CA ALA A 263 59.79 -32.51 -32.54
C ALA A 263 60.51 -32.62 -31.20
N ASP A 264 59.89 -33.20 -30.19
CA ASP A 264 60.52 -33.53 -28.92
C ASP A 264 61.56 -34.64 -29.09
N ASN A 265 61.22 -35.64 -29.88
CA ASN A 265 62.16 -36.76 -30.27
C ASN A 265 61.96 -37.13 -31.73
N PRO A 266 63.09 -37.45 -32.46
CA PRO A 266 63.00 -37.87 -33.87
C PRO A 266 62.18 -39.13 -34.08
N GLY A 267 62.11 -40.01 -33.09
CA GLY A 267 61.38 -41.31 -33.22
C GLY A 267 59.86 -41.19 -33.05
N GLU A 268 59.33 -40.02 -32.70
CA GLU A 268 57.88 -39.74 -32.56
C GLU A 268 57.30 -39.17 -33.83
N ILE A 269 58.12 -38.85 -34.83
CA ILE A 269 57.66 -38.22 -36.05
C ILE A 269 56.97 -39.31 -36.93
N PRO A 270 55.64 -39.20 -37.16
CA PRO A 270 54.98 -40.13 -38.05
C PRO A 270 55.33 -39.83 -39.52
N PRO A 271 55.12 -40.79 -40.49
CA PRO A 271 55.26 -40.48 -41.88
C PRO A 271 54.23 -39.43 -42.32
N ILE A 272 54.72 -38.23 -42.72
CA ILE A 272 53.90 -37.08 -43.09
C ILE A 272 53.88 -36.93 -44.64
N LYS A 273 52.66 -36.82 -45.21
CA LYS A 273 52.50 -36.41 -46.60
C LYS A 273 51.78 -35.04 -46.62
N ILE A 274 52.39 -34.05 -47.22
CA ILE A 274 51.89 -32.74 -47.37
C ILE A 274 51.50 -32.47 -48.81
N ALA A 275 50.26 -32.03 -49.07
CA ALA A 275 49.78 -31.64 -50.38
C ALA A 275 49.20 -30.24 -50.30
N VAL A 276 49.59 -29.40 -51.27
CA VAL A 276 49.02 -28.04 -51.39
C VAL A 276 48.08 -27.94 -52.57
N ARG A 277 46.84 -27.65 -52.43
CA ARG A 277 45.85 -27.48 -53.51
C ARG A 277 44.98 -26.23 -53.27
N ASN A 278 45.00 -25.35 -54.28
CA ASN A 278 44.23 -24.10 -54.25
C ASN A 278 44.49 -23.22 -52.97
N GLY A 279 45.76 -23.17 -52.57
CA GLY A 279 46.13 -22.36 -51.36
C GLY A 279 45.85 -23.03 -50.02
N ASN A 280 45.25 -24.20 -49.98
CA ASN A 280 45.02 -24.98 -48.77
C ASN A 280 46.09 -26.07 -48.61
N ILE A 281 46.61 -26.27 -47.41
CA ILE A 281 47.57 -27.28 -47.02
C ILE A 281 46.78 -28.47 -46.48
N TYR A 282 47.03 -29.67 -47.08
CA TYR A 282 46.49 -30.94 -46.65
C TYR A 282 47.65 -31.78 -46.08
N ILE A 283 47.44 -32.30 -44.89
CA ILE A 283 48.47 -33.13 -44.22
C ILE A 283 47.88 -34.51 -43.95
N ASP A 284 48.54 -35.56 -44.47
CA ASP A 284 48.19 -36.99 -44.26
C ASP A 284 49.32 -37.65 -43.44
N THR A 285 48.95 -38.17 -42.27
CA THR A 285 49.91 -38.84 -41.35
C THR A 285 49.64 -40.31 -41.16
N GLY A 286 48.93 -40.92 -42.05
CA GLY A 286 48.60 -42.34 -42.00
C GLY A 286 47.70 -42.77 -40.90
N GLY A 287 46.82 -41.86 -40.44
CA GLY A 287 45.78 -42.18 -39.47
C GLY A 287 46.21 -42.11 -38.01
N ARG A 288 47.37 -41.51 -37.68
CA ARG A 288 47.88 -41.35 -36.34
C ARG A 288 47.92 -39.89 -35.81
N LEU A 289 47.23 -38.94 -36.48
CA LEU A 289 47.29 -37.57 -36.07
C LEU A 289 46.00 -37.23 -35.22
N ALA A 290 46.20 -36.89 -33.96
CA ALA A 290 45.30 -36.06 -33.26
C ALA A 290 45.60 -34.61 -33.65
N ILE A 291 44.91 -34.03 -34.60
CA ILE A 291 44.93 -32.58 -34.80
C ILE A 291 44.20 -32.00 -33.60
N GLY A 292 44.95 -31.29 -32.72
CA GLY A 292 44.33 -30.57 -31.60
C GLY A 292 43.31 -29.61 -32.18
N GLN A 293 42.02 -29.75 -31.81
CA GLN A 293 40.91 -28.86 -32.23
C GLN A 293 40.93 -27.52 -31.53
N ASP A 294 41.84 -27.32 -30.59
CA ASP A 294 41.98 -26.05 -29.84
C ASP A 294 42.94 -25.13 -30.57
N ASN A 295 42.73 -23.83 -30.52
CA ASN A 295 43.58 -22.77 -31.06
C ASN A 295 44.93 -22.79 -30.36
N VAL A 296 45.81 -23.71 -30.78
CA VAL A 296 47.18 -23.78 -30.29
C VAL A 296 48.03 -22.81 -31.10
N GLU A 297 48.55 -21.80 -30.45
CA GLU A 297 49.43 -20.80 -31.07
C GLU A 297 50.87 -21.30 -31.02
N MET A 298 51.54 -21.47 -32.17
CA MET A 298 52.96 -21.77 -32.25
C MET A 298 53.78 -20.48 -32.12
N LEU A 299 54.70 -20.45 -31.21
CA LEU A 299 55.61 -19.32 -31.00
C LEU A 299 56.95 -19.58 -31.62
N ASP A 300 57.49 -18.59 -32.38
CA ASP A 300 58.77 -18.58 -33.04
C ASP A 300 59.91 -18.97 -32.08
N GLU A 301 60.95 -19.61 -32.59
CA GLU A 301 62.17 -20.00 -31.88
C GLU A 301 62.91 -18.78 -31.26
N HIS A 302 62.69 -17.57 -31.80
CA HIS A 302 63.26 -16.29 -31.31
C HIS A 302 62.36 -15.60 -30.29
N TYR A 303 61.23 -16.20 -29.89
CA TYR A 303 60.33 -15.60 -28.89
C TYR A 303 61.04 -15.56 -27.52
N GLU A 304 61.49 -14.37 -27.13
CA GLU A 304 61.95 -14.06 -25.78
C GLU A 304 60.75 -14.00 -24.86
N GLY A 305 60.67 -14.85 -23.84
CA GLY A 305 59.55 -14.92 -22.90
C GLY A 305 59.14 -13.57 -22.35
N LEU A 306 58.07 -13.49 -21.49
CA LEU A 306 57.47 -12.26 -20.93
C LEU A 306 58.53 -11.25 -20.51
N SER A 307 58.80 -10.24 -21.35
CA SER A 307 59.82 -9.24 -21.13
C SER A 307 59.39 -8.20 -20.12
N ARG A 308 60.36 -7.57 -19.51
CA ARG A 308 60.16 -6.44 -18.58
C ARG A 308 59.34 -5.30 -19.21
N GLU A 309 59.41 -5.11 -20.54
CA GLU A 309 58.64 -4.10 -21.29
C GLU A 309 57.12 -4.29 -21.23
N ILE A 310 56.63 -5.52 -21.11
CA ILE A 310 55.19 -5.78 -20.94
C ILE A 310 54.75 -5.36 -19.54
N MET A 311 55.59 -5.52 -18.54
CA MET A 311 55.29 -5.06 -17.17
C MET A 311 55.31 -3.54 -17.07
N ASP A 312 56.19 -2.85 -17.77
CA ASP A 312 56.27 -1.39 -17.76
C ASP A 312 55.10 -0.70 -18.43
N LYS A 313 54.39 -1.38 -19.34
CA LYS A 313 53.14 -0.90 -19.96
C LYS A 313 52.03 -0.64 -18.93
N TYR A 314 52.05 -1.28 -17.79
CA TYR A 314 51.07 -1.16 -16.72
C TYR A 314 51.58 -0.35 -15.51
N GLU A 315 52.57 0.52 -15.71
CA GLU A 315 53.02 1.43 -14.68
C GLU A 315 51.94 2.46 -14.35
N PHE A 316 51.50 2.49 -13.07
CA PHE A 316 50.49 3.44 -12.59
C PHE A 316 51.21 4.53 -11.85
N ASP A 317 51.30 5.73 -12.43
CA ASP A 317 51.70 6.91 -11.69
C ASP A 317 50.50 7.54 -10.99
N TYR A 318 50.30 7.15 -9.74
CA TYR A 318 49.24 7.71 -8.92
C TYR A 318 49.53 9.15 -8.45
N GLU A 319 50.78 9.56 -8.35
CA GLU A 319 51.12 10.89 -7.89
C GLU A 319 50.69 11.96 -8.89
N ASP A 320 50.80 11.72 -10.18
CA ASP A 320 50.39 12.68 -11.20
C ASP A 320 48.87 12.87 -11.22
N VAL A 321 48.07 11.81 -10.98
CA VAL A 321 46.60 11.91 -10.91
C VAL A 321 46.14 12.67 -9.67
N TYR A 322 46.93 12.61 -8.60
CA TYR A 322 46.62 13.27 -7.32
C TYR A 322 47.26 14.65 -7.16
N ARG A 323 48.25 14.98 -7.96
CA ARG A 323 48.90 16.31 -8.02
C ARG A 323 48.20 17.29 -8.94
N GLY A 324 47.01 16.96 -9.51
CA GLY A 324 46.28 17.82 -10.41
C GLY A 324 46.17 19.28 -9.92
N THR A 325 46.31 20.19 -10.84
CA THR A 325 46.57 21.63 -10.68
C THR A 325 45.43 22.44 -10.06
N ASP A 326 44.44 21.80 -9.44
CA ASP A 326 43.24 22.51 -8.96
C ASP A 326 43.23 22.68 -7.43
N GLU A 327 42.83 23.83 -6.94
CA GLU A 327 42.63 24.13 -5.51
C GLU A 327 41.72 23.10 -4.80
N THR A 328 40.89 22.37 -5.56
CA THR A 328 40.05 21.28 -5.07
C THR A 328 40.84 20.09 -4.53
N TYR A 329 42.04 19.85 -5.02
CA TYR A 329 42.92 18.79 -4.55
C TYR A 329 43.71 19.14 -3.29
N ASN A 330 43.96 20.43 -3.04
CA ASN A 330 44.61 20.92 -1.84
C ASN A 330 43.70 20.92 -0.61
N ASN A 331 42.41 20.62 -0.76
CA ASN A 331 41.51 20.44 0.38
C ASN A 331 41.86 19.12 1.11
N PRO A 332 42.21 19.17 2.42
CA PRO A 332 42.55 17.97 3.20
C PRO A 332 41.45 16.89 3.19
N ALA A 333 40.21 17.25 2.91
CA ALA A 333 39.06 16.31 2.76
C ALA A 333 39.11 15.51 1.46
N ASN A 334 39.87 15.95 0.43
CA ASN A 334 39.95 15.31 -0.88
C ASN A 334 41.27 14.57 -1.11
N GLN A 335 42.26 14.70 -0.19
CA GLN A 335 43.51 13.98 -0.25
C GLN A 335 43.30 12.49 0.05
N ILE A 336 43.20 11.68 -1.01
CA ILE A 336 43.21 10.21 -0.89
C ILE A 336 44.66 9.78 -0.77
N GLY A 337 45.03 9.39 0.38
CA GLY A 337 46.45 9.03 0.72
C GLY A 337 46.77 9.34 2.17
N VAL A 338 45.90 10.12 2.85
CA VAL A 338 45.99 10.31 4.31
C VAL A 338 45.06 9.29 4.97
N PRO A 339 45.58 8.20 5.54
CA PRO A 339 44.75 7.07 5.98
C PRO A 339 43.81 7.35 7.15
N ALA A 340 43.99 8.46 7.85
CA ALA A 340 43.44 8.58 9.19
C ALA A 340 42.12 9.33 9.34
N LYS A 341 41.59 10.02 8.34
CA LYS A 341 40.43 10.93 8.57
C LYS A 341 39.39 11.07 7.46
N ALA A 342 39.37 10.25 6.45
CA ALA A 342 38.28 10.28 5.50
C ALA A 342 36.99 9.69 6.14
N LYS A 343 36.18 10.56 6.75
CA LYS A 343 34.88 10.12 7.28
C LYS A 343 34.00 9.66 6.14
N TYR A 344 33.51 8.42 6.25
CA TYR A 344 32.45 7.91 5.36
C TYR A 344 31.32 8.92 5.24
N ARG A 345 31.00 9.31 4.04
CA ARG A 345 29.84 10.15 3.76
C ARG A 345 28.76 9.32 3.11
N SER A 346 27.54 9.37 3.68
CA SER A 346 26.39 8.71 3.08
C SER A 346 26.15 9.27 1.67
N ILE A 347 26.03 8.38 0.69
CA ILE A 347 25.70 8.74 -0.70
C ILE A 347 24.20 9.03 -0.88
N TYR A 348 23.39 8.70 0.14
CA TYR A 348 21.93 8.86 0.14
C TYR A 348 21.50 9.90 1.17
N ASN A 349 20.96 11.03 0.71
CA ASN A 349 20.11 11.94 1.47
C ASN A 349 18.64 11.67 1.07
N LEU A 350 17.68 12.32 1.75
CA LEU A 350 16.25 12.07 1.52
C LEU A 350 15.88 12.22 0.03
N TRP A 351 16.30 13.30 -0.60
CA TRP A 351 15.98 13.59 -2.01
C TRP A 351 16.64 12.61 -2.99
N THR A 352 17.94 12.32 -2.80
CA THR A 352 18.65 11.35 -3.64
C THR A 352 18.12 9.93 -3.44
N THR A 353 17.65 9.59 -2.24
CA THR A 353 17.01 8.31 -1.92
C THR A 353 15.72 8.12 -2.73
N ILE A 354 14.83 9.10 -2.69
CA ILE A 354 13.57 9.07 -3.44
C ILE A 354 13.85 9.04 -4.95
N LYS A 355 14.71 9.93 -5.45
CA LYS A 355 15.08 9.98 -6.87
C LYS A 355 15.67 8.66 -7.37
N ALA A 356 16.57 8.05 -6.58
CA ALA A 356 17.15 6.74 -6.90
C ALA A 356 16.08 5.64 -6.94
N GLY A 357 15.10 5.68 -6.02
CA GLY A 357 13.95 4.78 -6.00
C GLY A 357 13.13 4.87 -7.29
N PHE A 358 12.75 6.09 -7.70
CA PHE A 358 12.02 6.30 -8.96
C PHE A 358 12.79 5.78 -10.17
N LEU A 359 14.08 6.14 -10.31
CA LEU A 359 14.92 5.68 -11.42
C LEU A 359 15.01 4.15 -11.46
N LYS A 360 15.08 3.50 -10.30
CA LYS A 360 15.12 2.03 -10.20
C LYS A 360 13.81 1.40 -10.65
N VAL A 361 12.66 1.91 -10.19
CA VAL A 361 11.33 1.38 -10.56
C VAL A 361 11.07 1.56 -12.06
N PHE A 362 11.43 2.70 -12.64
CA PHE A 362 11.31 2.90 -14.09
C PHE A 362 12.17 1.93 -14.89
N GLY A 363 13.33 1.53 -14.37
CA GLY A 363 14.23 0.54 -14.96
C GLY A 363 13.80 -0.92 -14.81
N TYR A 364 12.67 -1.22 -14.18
CA TYR A 364 12.18 -2.59 -14.01
C TYR A 364 11.87 -3.26 -15.36
N SER A 365 12.11 -4.57 -15.43
CA SER A 365 11.68 -5.40 -16.58
C SER A 365 10.15 -5.40 -16.72
N LYS A 366 9.64 -5.72 -17.92
CA LYS A 366 8.19 -5.77 -18.20
C LYS A 366 7.44 -6.65 -17.17
N LEU A 367 7.97 -7.84 -16.87
CA LEU A 367 7.37 -8.77 -15.90
C LEU A 367 7.31 -8.18 -14.49
N LYS A 368 8.38 -7.50 -14.02
CA LYS A 368 8.37 -6.83 -12.71
C LYS A 368 7.38 -5.66 -12.66
N LYS A 369 7.16 -4.95 -13.77
CA LYS A 369 6.15 -3.90 -13.87
C LYS A 369 4.72 -4.44 -13.75
N ILE A 370 4.45 -5.63 -14.31
CA ILE A 370 3.15 -6.31 -14.15
C ILE A 370 2.89 -6.64 -12.68
N LEU A 371 3.90 -7.12 -11.94
CA LEU A 371 3.77 -7.39 -10.50
C LEU A 371 3.40 -6.13 -9.69
N LEU A 372 3.72 -4.93 -10.18
CA LEU A 372 3.31 -3.68 -9.52
C LEU A 372 1.78 -3.47 -9.54
N LEU A 373 1.04 -4.14 -10.43
CA LEU A 373 -0.43 -4.09 -10.44
C LEU A 373 -1.02 -4.66 -9.14
N GLY A 374 -0.35 -5.66 -8.52
CA GLY A 374 -0.75 -6.17 -7.22
C GLY A 374 -0.78 -5.08 -6.13
N PHE A 375 0.19 -4.14 -6.13
CA PHE A 375 0.16 -3.01 -5.19
C PHE A 375 -1.03 -2.07 -5.42
N VAL A 376 -1.43 -1.86 -6.69
CA VAL A 376 -2.61 -1.06 -7.02
C VAL A 376 -3.85 -1.74 -6.45
N LEU A 377 -4.04 -3.03 -6.74
CA LEU A 377 -5.22 -3.80 -6.29
C LEU A 377 -5.29 -3.87 -4.76
N ALA A 378 -4.18 -4.24 -4.10
CA ALA A 378 -4.13 -4.31 -2.65
C ALA A 378 -4.47 -2.97 -1.98
N SER A 379 -3.95 -1.86 -2.50
CA SER A 379 -4.23 -0.53 -1.94
C SER A 379 -5.68 -0.08 -2.16
N VAL A 380 -6.28 -0.44 -3.30
CA VAL A 380 -7.71 -0.22 -3.60
C VAL A 380 -8.57 -0.98 -2.60
N PHE A 381 -8.26 -2.25 -2.33
CA PHE A 381 -9.00 -3.06 -1.36
C PHE A 381 -8.87 -2.55 0.07
N VAL A 382 -7.70 -2.05 0.47
CA VAL A 382 -7.51 -1.48 1.81
C VAL A 382 -8.37 -0.24 2.02
N ILE A 383 -8.36 0.72 1.08
CA ILE A 383 -9.17 1.93 1.22
C ILE A 383 -10.67 1.63 1.14
N TYR A 384 -11.09 0.67 0.30
CA TYR A 384 -12.45 0.18 0.23
C TYR A 384 -12.90 -0.40 1.59
N ALA A 385 -12.10 -1.30 2.17
CA ALA A 385 -12.44 -1.92 3.45
C ALA A 385 -12.55 -0.90 4.60
N ILE A 386 -11.62 0.05 4.66
CA ILE A 386 -11.64 1.12 5.69
C ILE A 386 -12.87 2.01 5.50
N SER A 387 -13.18 2.43 4.27
CA SER A 387 -14.33 3.28 3.96
C SER A 387 -15.66 2.59 4.33
N ASN A 388 -15.77 1.29 4.05
CA ASN A 388 -16.95 0.49 4.36
C ASN A 388 -17.16 0.35 5.88
N VAL A 389 -16.12 -0.01 6.62
CA VAL A 389 -16.20 -0.11 8.10
C VAL A 389 -16.58 1.22 8.73
N LEU A 390 -15.96 2.33 8.29
CA LEU A 390 -16.26 3.65 8.81
C LEU A 390 -17.65 4.14 8.41
N GLY A 391 -18.15 3.77 7.24
CA GLY A 391 -19.51 4.07 6.81
C GLY A 391 -20.53 3.38 7.69
N VAL A 392 -20.42 2.07 7.85
CA VAL A 392 -21.37 1.27 8.64
C VAL A 392 -21.34 1.59 10.13
N ARG A 393 -20.20 2.03 10.67
CA ARG A 393 -20.07 2.50 12.06
C ARG A 393 -20.64 3.91 12.29
N THR A 394 -20.81 4.69 11.22
CA THR A 394 -21.36 6.04 11.35
C THR A 394 -22.88 5.94 11.28
N ILE A 395 -23.51 5.84 12.42
CA ILE A 395 -24.97 5.84 12.57
C ILE A 395 -25.41 7.29 12.82
N THR A 396 -26.26 7.78 11.97
CA THR A 396 -26.89 9.11 12.04
C THR A 396 -28.37 8.98 12.31
N ASP A 397 -28.98 9.97 12.93
CA ASP A 397 -30.38 9.93 13.36
C ASP A 397 -31.34 9.66 12.20
N ASP A 398 -31.03 10.17 10.99
CA ASP A 398 -31.81 9.96 9.77
C ASP A 398 -31.94 8.49 9.36
N MET A 399 -31.12 7.58 9.88
CA MET A 399 -31.17 6.16 9.58
C MET A 399 -32.20 5.39 10.39
N PHE A 400 -32.62 5.90 11.55
CA PHE A 400 -33.48 5.16 12.47
C PHE A 400 -34.65 5.98 13.02
N ILE A 401 -34.60 7.31 12.94
CA ILE A 401 -35.63 8.16 13.51
C ILE A 401 -36.94 7.99 12.74
N SER A 402 -38.00 7.60 13.44
CA SER A 402 -39.33 7.33 12.86
C SER A 402 -40.41 8.32 13.33
N SER A 403 -40.11 9.18 14.29
CA SER A 403 -41.05 10.11 14.92
C SER A 403 -40.31 11.37 15.36
N ASN A 404 -41.02 12.29 16.02
CA ASN A 404 -40.43 13.43 16.70
C ASN A 404 -39.59 12.91 17.87
N ARG A 405 -38.38 13.49 18.04
CA ARG A 405 -37.40 13.09 19.04
C ARG A 405 -37.90 13.24 20.49
N GLU A 406 -38.76 14.21 20.71
CA GLU A 406 -39.30 14.52 22.04
C GLU A 406 -40.54 13.69 22.42
N TYR A 407 -41.06 12.90 21.47
CA TYR A 407 -42.32 12.17 21.69
C TYR A 407 -42.10 10.92 22.53
N ILE A 408 -43.09 10.64 23.41
CA ILE A 408 -43.25 9.44 24.21
C ILE A 408 -44.48 8.71 23.68
N GLU A 409 -44.41 7.40 23.46
CA GLU A 409 -45.56 6.57 23.14
C GLU A 409 -46.07 5.87 24.40
N ALA A 410 -47.34 6.04 24.68
CA ALA A 410 -48.05 5.29 25.73
C ALA A 410 -48.88 4.17 25.09
N ARG A 411 -48.62 2.92 25.40
CA ARG A 411 -49.40 1.74 25.01
C ARG A 411 -50.28 1.29 26.13
N VAL A 412 -51.58 1.29 25.86
CA VAL A 412 -52.58 0.90 26.87
C VAL A 412 -53.15 -0.49 26.48
N ALA A 413 -53.46 -1.31 27.49
CA ALA A 413 -53.96 -2.66 27.30
C ALA A 413 -55.34 -2.71 26.61
N PHE A 414 -56.12 -1.67 26.80
CA PHE A 414 -57.47 -1.54 26.21
C PHE A 414 -57.74 -0.07 25.87
N ALA A 415 -58.25 0.15 24.67
CA ALA A 415 -58.68 1.45 24.21
C ALA A 415 -59.78 2.00 25.14
N ASN A 416 -59.59 3.17 25.70
CA ASN A 416 -60.56 3.85 26.59
C ASN A 416 -60.33 5.36 26.52
N PRO A 417 -61.37 6.18 26.27
CA PRO A 417 -61.28 7.65 26.27
C PRO A 417 -60.64 8.24 27.53
N MET A 418 -60.93 7.65 28.71
CA MET A 418 -60.33 8.08 29.98
C MET A 418 -58.78 8.03 30.00
N ASN A 419 -58.19 7.16 29.21
CA ASN A 419 -56.73 7.11 29.12
C ASN A 419 -56.16 8.34 28.38
N TYR A 420 -56.87 8.80 27.34
CA TYR A 420 -56.51 10.05 26.68
C TYR A 420 -56.60 11.26 27.60
N GLU A 421 -57.74 11.40 28.28
CA GLU A 421 -58.01 12.53 29.24
C GLU A 421 -56.95 12.58 30.32
N ARG A 422 -56.60 11.43 30.86
CA ARG A 422 -55.57 11.31 31.88
C ARG A 422 -54.20 11.89 31.40
N TYR A 423 -53.76 11.56 30.21
CA TYR A 423 -52.48 12.07 29.68
C TYR A 423 -52.60 13.52 29.21
N ALA A 424 -53.76 13.93 28.68
CA ALA A 424 -53.98 15.30 28.20
C ALA A 424 -54.11 16.33 29.30
N GLU A 425 -54.59 15.93 30.52
CA GLU A 425 -54.74 16.80 31.68
C GLU A 425 -53.49 16.80 32.58
N ASP A 426 -52.48 15.95 32.31
CA ASP A 426 -51.30 15.88 33.11
C ASP A 426 -50.38 17.11 32.94
N PRO A 427 -49.94 17.77 34.05
CA PRO A 427 -49.07 18.94 33.97
C PRO A 427 -47.75 18.76 33.25
N ALA A 428 -47.22 17.51 33.16
CA ALA A 428 -45.97 17.19 32.44
C ALA A 428 -46.18 17.18 30.89
N THR A 429 -47.45 17.17 30.46
CA THR A 429 -47.83 17.02 29.06
C THR A 429 -48.15 18.35 28.38
N ASN A 430 -47.57 18.62 27.22
CA ASN A 430 -47.89 19.77 26.39
C ASN A 430 -49.15 19.47 25.53
N TYR A 431 -49.18 18.33 24.88
CA TYR A 431 -50.33 17.79 24.13
C TYR A 431 -50.20 16.29 23.91
N VAL A 432 -51.33 15.66 23.61
CA VAL A 432 -51.41 14.23 23.29
C VAL A 432 -52.04 14.03 21.89
N LEU A 433 -51.44 13.21 21.10
CA LEU A 433 -51.99 12.79 19.79
C LEU A 433 -52.56 11.37 19.89
N PRO A 434 -53.71 11.12 19.34
CA PRO A 434 -54.24 9.75 19.23
C PRO A 434 -53.42 8.97 18.19
N GLY A 435 -53.10 7.72 18.53
CA GLY A 435 -52.28 6.88 17.67
C GLY A 435 -50.82 7.29 17.63
N SER A 436 -50.10 7.00 16.55
CA SER A 436 -48.69 7.33 16.34
C SER A 436 -48.42 8.79 15.98
N GLY A 437 -49.48 9.61 15.78
CA GLY A 437 -49.37 10.98 15.27
C GLY A 437 -48.93 11.08 13.80
N ALA A 438 -48.79 9.98 13.11
CA ALA A 438 -48.40 9.96 11.70
C ALA A 438 -49.60 10.31 10.82
N VAL A 439 -49.40 11.23 9.86
CA VAL A 439 -50.45 11.73 8.95
C VAL A 439 -49.90 11.71 7.53
N SER A 440 -50.80 11.36 6.58
CA SER A 440 -50.45 11.27 5.17
C SER A 440 -51.09 12.40 4.37
N PHE A 441 -50.31 13.08 3.59
CA PHE A 441 -50.76 14.15 2.69
C PHE A 441 -50.52 13.77 1.25
N ALA A 442 -51.41 14.20 0.35
CA ALA A 442 -51.23 14.08 -1.09
C ALA A 442 -50.68 15.40 -1.65
N PHE A 443 -49.54 15.33 -2.31
CA PHE A 443 -49.01 16.42 -3.13
C PHE A 443 -49.57 16.26 -4.53
N PRO A 444 -50.54 17.11 -4.99
CA PRO A 444 -51.17 16.93 -6.29
C PRO A 444 -50.20 17.23 -7.43
N LEU A 445 -50.20 16.34 -8.40
CA LEU A 445 -49.41 16.48 -9.63
C LEU A 445 -50.30 16.88 -10.84
N ASP A 446 -51.54 17.17 -10.60
CA ASP A 446 -52.56 17.56 -11.62
C ASP A 446 -52.21 18.85 -12.37
N LYS A 447 -51.34 19.70 -11.81
CA LYS A 447 -50.82 20.91 -12.49
C LYS A 447 -49.83 20.56 -13.63
N TYR A 448 -49.43 19.33 -13.74
CA TYR A 448 -48.44 18.84 -14.71
C TYR A 448 -49.09 17.92 -15.72
N GLU A 449 -49.30 18.39 -16.95
CA GLU A 449 -50.02 17.68 -18.03
C GLU A 449 -49.44 16.29 -18.39
N GLN A 450 -48.26 15.95 -17.95
CA GLN A 450 -47.55 14.70 -18.26
C GLN A 450 -47.37 13.76 -17.06
N ALA A 451 -48.02 14.02 -15.95
CA ALA A 451 -47.93 13.17 -14.77
C ALA A 451 -48.52 11.79 -14.99
N SER A 452 -47.79 10.74 -14.68
CA SER A 452 -48.25 9.35 -14.68
C SER A 452 -49.17 9.03 -13.51
N PHE A 453 -49.07 9.80 -12.43
CA PHE A 453 -49.83 9.68 -11.18
C PHE A 453 -50.42 11.03 -10.83
N ASN A 454 -51.59 11.00 -10.21
CA ASN A 454 -52.31 12.22 -9.85
C ASN A 454 -51.72 12.93 -8.61
N SER A 455 -51.00 12.19 -7.77
CA SER A 455 -50.41 12.75 -6.57
C SER A 455 -49.24 11.89 -6.08
N VAL A 456 -48.38 12.50 -5.27
CA VAL A 456 -47.35 11.82 -4.48
C VAL A 456 -47.74 11.91 -3.01
N THR A 457 -47.64 10.80 -2.28
CA THR A 457 -47.93 10.75 -0.85
C THR A 457 -46.75 11.21 -0.05
N ILE A 458 -46.96 12.12 0.90
CA ILE A 458 -46.01 12.56 1.92
C ILE A 458 -46.56 12.10 3.25
N SER A 459 -45.82 11.33 4.00
CA SER A 459 -46.21 10.90 5.35
C SER A 459 -45.20 11.41 6.37
N GLY A 460 -45.70 11.98 7.47
CA GLY A 460 -44.89 12.48 8.56
C GLY A 460 -45.66 12.58 9.85
N VAL A 461 -44.97 12.70 10.97
CA VAL A 461 -45.60 12.86 12.28
C VAL A 461 -45.95 14.34 12.47
N VAL A 462 -47.21 14.64 12.77
CA VAL A 462 -47.65 16.05 12.99
C VAL A 462 -47.05 16.57 14.30
N THR A 463 -46.61 17.81 14.25
CA THR A 463 -45.95 18.48 15.37
C THR A 463 -46.40 19.95 15.38
N ASP A 464 -46.58 20.49 16.60
CA ASP A 464 -46.96 21.90 16.80
C ASP A 464 -45.90 22.86 16.22
N ASN A 465 -46.33 23.79 15.37
CA ASN A 465 -45.46 24.81 14.79
C ASN A 465 -44.80 25.73 15.83
N ALA A 466 -45.36 25.83 17.06
CA ALA A 466 -44.77 26.56 18.18
C ALA A 466 -43.46 25.94 18.69
N LEU A 467 -43.17 24.67 18.33
CA LEU A 467 -41.91 23.98 18.67
C LEU A 467 -40.82 24.19 17.63
N LEU A 468 -41.10 24.84 16.48
CA LEU A 468 -40.17 25.16 15.44
C LEU A 468 -39.49 26.50 15.69
N ASN A 469 -38.16 26.58 15.60
CA ASN A 469 -37.39 27.82 15.67
C ASN A 469 -37.02 28.32 14.28
N GLU A 470 -36.83 29.63 14.10
CA GLU A 470 -36.36 30.20 12.83
C GLU A 470 -35.01 29.65 12.39
N GLU A 471 -34.16 29.25 13.36
CA GLU A 471 -32.82 28.66 13.09
C GLU A 471 -32.91 27.24 12.47
N ASP A 472 -34.02 26.55 12.65
CA ASP A 472 -34.26 25.20 12.10
C ASP A 472 -34.67 25.24 10.63
N LEU A 473 -35.06 26.40 10.11
CA LEU A 473 -35.44 26.57 8.73
C LEU A 473 -34.25 26.68 7.79
N ILE A 474 -34.23 25.85 6.77
CA ILE A 474 -33.24 25.93 5.68
C ILE A 474 -33.79 26.69 4.45
N LEU A 475 -35.11 26.71 4.28
CA LEU A 475 -35.78 27.43 3.19
C LEU A 475 -37.13 27.95 3.66
N GLY A 476 -37.57 29.07 3.07
CA GLY A 476 -38.89 29.63 3.31
C GLY A 476 -39.02 30.51 4.56
N ARG A 477 -40.15 30.44 5.23
CA ARG A 477 -40.49 31.23 6.42
C ARG A 477 -41.35 30.44 7.42
N MET A 478 -41.46 30.96 8.62
CA MET A 478 -42.39 30.43 9.61
C MET A 478 -43.85 30.58 9.16
N PRO A 479 -44.74 29.62 9.56
CA PRO A 479 -46.18 29.72 9.31
C PRO A 479 -46.81 30.95 9.98
N THR A 480 -47.76 31.62 9.31
CA THR A 480 -48.47 32.77 9.82
C THR A 480 -49.99 32.58 9.77
N ALA A 481 -50.46 31.52 9.09
CA ALA A 481 -51.85 31.15 9.00
C ALA A 481 -52.04 29.64 9.31
N PRO A 482 -53.20 29.23 9.81
CA PRO A 482 -53.45 27.84 10.22
C PRO A 482 -53.24 26.78 9.09
N ASN A 483 -53.52 27.18 7.84
CA ASN A 483 -53.30 26.30 6.68
C ASN A 483 -51.89 26.35 6.08
N GLU A 484 -50.97 27.07 6.72
CA GLU A 484 -49.54 27.08 6.34
C GLU A 484 -48.78 26.05 7.15
N ILE A 485 -47.94 25.26 6.48
CA ILE A 485 -47.18 24.18 7.12
C ILE A 485 -45.69 24.24 6.74
N VAL A 486 -44.88 23.67 7.61
CA VAL A 486 -43.46 23.44 7.37
C VAL A 486 -43.21 21.93 7.40
N ILE A 487 -42.47 21.42 6.41
CA ILE A 487 -42.12 20.01 6.34
C ILE A 487 -40.59 19.85 6.57
N ASP A 488 -40.20 18.80 7.25
CA ASP A 488 -38.79 18.54 7.40
C ASP A 488 -38.17 17.95 6.12
N LYS A 489 -36.93 18.33 5.89
CA LYS A 489 -36.13 17.87 4.78
C LYS A 489 -36.05 16.34 4.70
N LEU A 490 -36.06 15.63 5.84
CA LEU A 490 -36.04 14.18 5.92
C LEU A 490 -37.23 13.52 5.21
N ILE A 491 -38.39 14.24 5.15
CA ILE A 491 -39.56 13.81 4.41
C ILE A 491 -39.56 14.39 3.00
N ALA A 492 -39.25 15.69 2.87
CA ALA A 492 -39.36 16.43 1.61
C ALA A 492 -38.44 15.86 0.51
N VAL A 493 -37.20 15.49 0.87
CA VAL A 493 -36.21 15.00 -0.10
C VAL A 493 -36.61 13.65 -0.68
N PRO A 494 -36.84 12.58 0.11
CA PRO A 494 -37.21 11.27 -0.45
C PRO A 494 -38.54 11.31 -1.23
N SER A 495 -39.55 12.02 -0.69
CA SER A 495 -40.89 11.99 -1.24
C SER A 495 -41.10 12.90 -2.46
N LEU A 496 -40.42 14.05 -2.53
CA LEU A 496 -40.63 15.05 -3.58
C LEU A 496 -39.41 15.32 -4.46
N VAL A 497 -38.17 15.28 -3.94
CA VAL A 497 -36.98 15.61 -4.72
C VAL A 497 -36.34 14.34 -5.33
N GLU A 498 -36.37 13.23 -4.63
CA GLU A 498 -35.75 11.96 -5.07
C GLU A 498 -36.74 11.00 -5.70
N GLU A 499 -38.03 11.19 -5.46
CA GLU A 499 -39.09 10.40 -6.04
C GLU A 499 -39.09 10.52 -7.59
N ARG A 500 -39.24 9.39 -8.26
CA ARG A 500 -39.09 9.32 -9.71
C ARG A 500 -40.12 10.18 -10.47
N SER A 501 -41.36 10.15 -10.05
CA SER A 501 -42.47 10.90 -10.68
C SER A 501 -42.23 12.42 -10.56
N ALA A 502 -41.80 12.88 -9.40
CA ALA A 502 -41.47 14.28 -9.17
C ALA A 502 -40.26 14.74 -10.00
N LYS A 503 -39.22 13.91 -10.11
CA LYS A 503 -38.05 14.19 -10.98
C LYS A 503 -38.43 14.27 -12.47
N GLU A 504 -39.27 13.37 -12.95
CA GLU A 504 -39.75 13.38 -14.36
C GLU A 504 -40.53 14.69 -14.69
N LEU A 505 -41.15 15.29 -13.68
CA LEU A 505 -41.87 16.58 -13.81
C LEU A 505 -40.97 17.81 -13.63
N GLY A 506 -39.68 17.62 -13.32
CA GLY A 506 -38.70 18.70 -13.24
C GLY A 506 -38.43 19.22 -11.84
N MET A 507 -38.97 18.60 -10.79
CA MET A 507 -38.62 18.91 -9.40
C MET A 507 -37.20 18.39 -9.13
N LYS A 508 -36.26 19.30 -8.85
CA LYS A 508 -34.83 19.00 -8.73
C LYS A 508 -34.23 19.46 -7.41
N SER A 509 -34.92 20.36 -6.74
CA SER A 509 -34.45 20.99 -5.52
C SER A 509 -35.60 21.23 -4.54
N LEU A 510 -35.24 21.50 -3.28
CA LEU A 510 -36.18 21.87 -2.26
C LEU A 510 -36.90 23.21 -2.55
N ASP A 511 -36.31 24.09 -3.35
CA ASP A 511 -36.92 25.35 -3.79
C ASP A 511 -38.16 25.08 -4.65
N ASP A 512 -38.20 23.98 -5.40
CA ASP A 512 -39.33 23.60 -6.24
C ASP A 512 -40.54 23.11 -5.41
N VAL A 513 -40.34 22.80 -4.13
CA VAL A 513 -41.33 22.31 -3.18
C VAL A 513 -42.07 23.47 -2.48
N LEU A 514 -41.36 24.61 -2.26
CA LEU A 514 -41.92 25.78 -1.61
C LEU A 514 -43.14 26.34 -2.39
N GLY A 515 -44.19 26.71 -1.64
CA GLY A 515 -45.46 27.19 -2.20
C GLY A 515 -46.32 26.09 -2.81
N GLY A 516 -45.89 24.83 -2.72
CA GLY A 516 -46.67 23.67 -3.12
C GLY A 516 -47.89 23.45 -2.20
N THR A 517 -48.91 22.83 -2.76
CA THR A 517 -50.16 22.56 -2.04
C THR A 517 -50.22 21.12 -1.62
N LEU A 518 -50.57 20.85 -0.36
CA LEU A 518 -50.81 19.50 0.17
C LEU A 518 -52.32 19.35 0.46
N LYS A 519 -52.85 18.19 0.13
CA LYS A 519 -54.24 17.81 0.41
C LYS A 519 -54.26 16.66 1.42
N HIS A 520 -55.09 16.77 2.41
CA HIS A 520 -55.44 15.66 3.28
C HIS A 520 -56.70 14.96 2.75
N SER A 521 -56.77 13.63 2.84
CA SER A 521 -57.83 12.83 2.20
C SER A 521 -59.23 13.14 2.69
N GLN A 522 -59.39 13.56 3.93
CA GLN A 522 -60.64 13.84 4.57
C GLN A 522 -60.81 15.30 5.09
N TYR A 523 -59.76 16.13 4.93
CA TYR A 523 -59.80 17.53 5.36
C TYR A 523 -60.02 18.44 4.14
N VAL A 524 -61.00 19.32 4.21
CA VAL A 524 -61.40 20.11 3.04
C VAL A 524 -60.43 21.24 2.69
N ALA A 525 -59.59 21.68 3.63
CA ALA A 525 -58.66 22.77 3.38
C ALA A 525 -57.37 22.29 2.76
N ASP A 526 -56.94 22.99 1.73
CA ASP A 526 -55.60 22.80 1.18
C ASP A 526 -54.53 23.43 2.07
N PHE A 527 -53.40 22.72 2.31
CA PHE A 527 -52.26 23.21 3.05
C PHE A 527 -51.19 23.73 2.12
N THR A 528 -50.59 24.86 2.47
CA THR A 528 -49.48 25.45 1.69
C THR A 528 -48.15 25.24 2.41
N ILE A 529 -47.16 24.68 1.71
CA ILE A 529 -45.79 24.51 2.21
C ILE A 529 -45.11 25.88 2.17
N VAL A 530 -44.90 26.52 3.34
CA VAL A 530 -44.24 27.83 3.44
C VAL A 530 -42.81 27.78 3.89
N GLY A 531 -42.33 26.64 4.39
CA GLY A 531 -40.94 26.43 4.83
C GLY A 531 -40.52 24.97 4.80
N ILE A 532 -39.19 24.78 4.83
CA ILE A 532 -38.54 23.48 4.97
C ILE A 532 -37.56 23.55 6.10
N SER A 533 -37.66 22.63 7.06
CA SER A 533 -36.73 22.51 8.19
C SER A 533 -35.64 21.46 7.96
N ASP A 534 -34.59 21.46 8.76
CA ASP A 534 -33.52 20.43 8.83
C ASP A 534 -33.32 20.02 10.31
N THR A 535 -34.40 19.59 10.96
CA THR A 535 -34.36 19.09 12.34
C THR A 535 -33.97 17.60 12.40
N VAL A 536 -33.82 16.99 11.25
CA VAL A 536 -33.51 15.53 11.09
C VAL A 536 -34.58 14.69 11.81
N GLN A 537 -35.86 15.00 11.56
CA GLN A 537 -37.03 14.28 12.09
C GLN A 537 -38.09 14.16 11.00
N PRO A 538 -38.84 13.03 10.92
CA PRO A 538 -39.87 12.86 9.92
C PRO A 538 -41.17 13.58 10.33
N VAL A 539 -41.13 14.91 10.48
CA VAL A 539 -42.24 15.72 11.03
C VAL A 539 -42.83 16.70 10.04
N VAL A 540 -44.10 16.97 10.23
CA VAL A 540 -44.85 18.04 9.57
C VAL A 540 -45.30 19.01 10.65
N TYR A 541 -44.80 20.25 10.62
CA TYR A 541 -45.20 21.32 11.56
C TYR A 541 -46.49 21.95 11.09
N VAL A 542 -47.51 21.87 11.95
CA VAL A 542 -48.86 22.37 11.68
C VAL A 542 -49.33 23.25 12.83
N ASP A 543 -50.45 23.99 12.62
CA ASP A 543 -51.09 24.74 13.69
C ASP A 543 -51.59 23.76 14.76
N ARG A 544 -51.52 24.20 16.02
CA ARG A 544 -51.88 23.36 17.19
C ARG A 544 -53.31 22.85 17.11
N ASP A 545 -54.25 23.70 16.63
CA ASP A 545 -55.66 23.33 16.53
C ASP A 545 -55.92 22.24 15.47
N LEU A 546 -54.97 21.99 14.58
CA LEU A 546 -55.06 20.97 13.53
C LEU A 546 -54.44 19.62 13.92
N LEU A 547 -53.68 19.54 14.99
CA LEU A 547 -52.99 18.32 15.41
C LEU A 547 -53.93 17.12 15.56
N ILE A 548 -54.98 17.29 16.37
CA ILE A 548 -55.96 16.24 16.66
C ILE A 548 -56.85 15.95 15.44
N PRO A 549 -57.45 16.97 14.80
CA PRO A 549 -58.26 16.74 13.60
C PRO A 549 -57.52 15.94 12.52
N LEU A 550 -56.27 16.26 12.21
CA LEU A 550 -55.51 15.55 11.20
C LEU A 550 -55.25 14.08 11.57
N CYS A 551 -54.91 13.80 12.83
CA CYS A 551 -54.71 12.42 13.30
C CYS A 551 -55.97 11.58 13.23
N ILE A 552 -57.11 12.16 13.58
CA ILE A 552 -58.42 11.47 13.58
C ILE A 552 -58.88 11.15 12.15
N HIS A 553 -58.64 12.08 11.23
CA HIS A 553 -59.10 11.94 9.83
C HIS A 553 -58.27 10.98 9.01
N ASP A 554 -57.02 10.73 9.37
CA ASP A 554 -56.15 9.80 8.64
C ASP A 554 -56.49 8.31 8.90
N MET A 555 -57.18 8.04 10.01
CA MET A 555 -57.62 6.69 10.33
C MET A 555 -58.99 6.44 9.75
N GLY A 556 -59.10 5.76 8.63
CA GLY A 556 -60.33 5.16 8.12
C GLY A 556 -60.79 4.00 9.03
N ILE A 557 -61.21 4.32 10.26
CA ILE A 557 -61.76 3.32 11.17
C ILE A 557 -63.22 3.11 10.82
N TYR A 558 -63.52 1.98 10.18
CA TYR A 558 -64.89 1.47 10.09
C TYR A 558 -65.38 1.11 11.47
N VAL A 559 -66.36 1.80 11.98
CA VAL A 559 -67.04 1.46 13.22
C VAL A 559 -67.90 0.22 12.94
N GLY A 560 -67.28 -0.96 13.10
CA GLY A 560 -67.99 -2.23 12.94
C GLY A 560 -68.82 -2.54 14.16
N ASN A 561 -70.12 -2.61 14.00
CA ASN A 561 -71.09 -3.40 14.81
C ASN A 561 -71.16 -3.20 16.35
N THR A 562 -70.90 -2.03 16.90
CA THR A 562 -71.18 -1.76 18.30
C THR A 562 -72.46 -0.91 18.55
N MET A 563 -73.20 -0.63 17.48
CA MET A 563 -74.47 0.12 17.58
C MET A 563 -75.55 -0.73 18.22
N THR A 564 -75.95 -0.43 19.47
CA THR A 564 -77.03 -1.11 20.17
C THR A 564 -78.26 -0.21 20.30
N GLY A 565 -78.64 0.51 19.23
CA GLY A 565 -79.76 1.43 19.24
C GLY A 565 -80.82 1.07 18.16
N PRO A 566 -82.00 1.74 18.12
CA PRO A 566 -82.99 1.48 17.08
C PRO A 566 -82.56 1.83 15.66
N LEU A 567 -81.39 2.50 15.49
CA LEU A 567 -80.79 2.86 14.21
C LEU A 567 -79.55 2.08 13.89
N SER A 568 -79.33 0.93 14.56
CA SER A 568 -78.14 0.11 14.34
C SER A 568 -77.99 -0.27 12.86
N THR A 569 -77.06 0.39 12.19
CA THR A 569 -76.69 0.09 10.83
C THR A 569 -75.36 -0.62 10.86
N SER A 570 -75.18 -1.64 10.08
CA SER A 570 -73.97 -2.42 10.07
C SER A 570 -72.73 -1.69 9.49
N GLU A 571 -72.78 -0.37 9.17
CA GLU A 571 -71.81 0.39 8.41
C GLU A 571 -71.75 1.89 8.76
N GLY A 572 -72.06 2.34 10.01
CA GLY A 572 -72.07 3.75 10.35
C GLY A 572 -70.73 4.32 10.79
N GLU A 573 -70.03 5.02 9.90
CA GLU A 573 -68.91 5.90 10.27
C GLU A 573 -69.43 7.26 10.74
N ILE A 574 -68.90 7.77 11.88
CA ILE A 574 -69.17 9.15 12.28
C ILE A 574 -68.05 10.03 11.70
N ALA A 575 -68.41 10.93 10.81
CA ALA A 575 -67.49 11.89 10.19
C ALA A 575 -67.77 13.31 10.65
N PRO A 576 -66.81 14.21 10.64
CA PRO A 576 -67.04 15.59 10.94
C PRO A 576 -67.91 16.26 9.86
N TYR A 577 -68.94 16.98 10.24
CA TYR A 577 -69.79 17.70 9.28
C TYR A 577 -68.98 18.77 8.52
N THR A 578 -67.83 19.20 9.05
CA THR A 578 -66.89 20.09 8.39
C THR A 578 -66.27 19.49 7.14
N SER A 579 -66.26 18.15 6.99
CA SER A 579 -65.75 17.44 5.81
C SER A 579 -66.69 17.49 4.60
N LEU A 580 -67.91 17.95 4.77
CA LEU A 580 -68.84 18.19 3.66
C LEU A 580 -68.31 19.33 2.77
N GLU A 581 -68.28 19.12 1.45
CA GLU A 581 -67.80 20.12 0.48
C GLU A 581 -68.77 21.31 0.27
N GLY A 582 -68.22 22.53 0.28
CA GLY A 582 -68.94 23.73 -0.04
C GLY A 582 -69.94 24.21 1.06
N ASP A 583 -71.09 24.77 0.67
CA ASP A 583 -72.09 25.23 1.57
C ASP A 583 -72.80 24.03 2.23
N LYS A 584 -72.59 23.82 3.50
CA LYS A 584 -73.00 22.61 4.26
C LYS A 584 -74.54 22.59 4.49
N GLU A 585 -75.19 23.75 4.53
CA GLU A 585 -76.68 23.86 4.65
C GLU A 585 -77.37 23.25 3.43
N LYS A 586 -76.72 23.12 2.26
CA LYS A 586 -77.29 22.48 1.07
C LYS A 586 -77.52 21.00 1.25
N TYR A 587 -76.81 20.34 2.13
CA TYR A 587 -77.02 18.92 2.42
C TYR A 587 -78.17 18.68 3.38
N LEU A 588 -78.54 19.71 4.15
CA LEU A 588 -79.57 19.63 5.19
C LEU A 588 -81.01 19.53 4.55
N VAL A 589 -81.74 18.45 4.90
CA VAL A 589 -83.06 18.20 4.46
C VAL A 589 -84.04 18.69 5.50
N GLU A 590 -83.76 18.57 6.81
CA GLU A 590 -84.57 18.99 7.91
C GLU A 590 -83.74 19.08 9.20
N GLY A 591 -83.96 20.01 10.07
CA GLY A 591 -83.26 20.18 11.34
C GLY A 591 -82.16 21.25 11.28
N SER A 592 -81.10 21.06 12.01
CA SER A 592 -79.87 21.91 12.09
C SER A 592 -78.63 21.13 11.95
N LEU A 593 -77.53 21.81 11.57
CA LEU A 593 -76.19 21.22 11.61
C LEU A 593 -75.79 20.85 13.07
N PRO A 594 -75.01 19.80 13.29
CA PRO A 594 -74.64 19.33 14.61
C PRO A 594 -73.45 20.15 15.20
N GLU A 595 -73.83 21.38 15.63
CA GLU A 595 -72.83 22.33 16.19
C GLU A 595 -72.49 22.04 17.66
N ASN A 596 -73.38 21.40 18.39
CA ASN A 596 -73.21 21.09 19.78
C ASN A 596 -72.63 19.69 19.98
N ASP A 597 -72.00 19.44 21.09
CA ASP A 597 -71.46 18.14 21.46
C ASP A 597 -72.59 17.10 21.54
N TYR A 598 -72.30 15.89 21.07
CA TYR A 598 -73.18 14.71 20.97
C TYR A 598 -74.45 14.94 20.10
N GLU A 599 -74.47 15.93 19.22
CA GLU A 599 -75.44 16.07 18.17
C GLU A 599 -74.92 15.31 16.89
N VAL A 600 -75.80 14.63 16.20
CA VAL A 600 -75.57 13.96 14.97
C VAL A 600 -76.62 14.28 13.85
N LEU A 601 -76.06 14.44 12.65
CA LEU A 601 -76.84 14.57 11.43
C LEU A 601 -76.86 13.17 10.78
N ILE A 602 -78.00 12.65 10.53
CA ILE A 602 -78.25 11.31 9.99
C ILE A 602 -78.83 11.35 8.57
N PRO A 603 -78.62 10.32 7.72
CA PRO A 603 -79.16 10.25 6.36
C PRO A 603 -80.67 10.33 6.35
N ASP A 604 -81.27 10.98 5.34
CA ASP A 604 -82.72 11.20 5.19
C ASP A 604 -83.55 9.90 5.01
N LEU A 605 -82.85 8.80 4.62
CA LEU A 605 -83.46 7.45 4.55
C LEU A 605 -84.02 7.00 5.92
N TYR A 606 -83.50 7.54 7.05
CA TYR A 606 -83.99 7.23 8.41
C TYR A 606 -85.14 8.06 8.87
N LYS A 607 -85.65 9.02 8.07
CA LYS A 607 -86.82 9.85 8.39
C LYS A 607 -88.06 9.07 8.76
N GLY A 608 -88.20 7.81 8.30
CA GLY A 608 -89.31 6.95 8.63
C GLY A 608 -89.22 6.28 9.99
N SER A 609 -88.03 6.17 10.53
CA SER A 609 -87.71 5.42 11.76
C SER A 609 -87.18 6.28 12.93
N ALA A 610 -86.73 7.54 12.68
CA ALA A 610 -86.21 8.47 13.67
C ALA A 610 -86.77 9.88 13.52
N LYS A 611 -86.74 10.70 14.60
CA LYS A 611 -87.18 12.11 14.64
C LYS A 611 -86.11 12.98 15.20
N ILE A 612 -86.10 14.26 14.87
CA ILE A 612 -85.12 15.23 15.53
C ILE A 612 -85.42 15.23 17.01
N GLY A 613 -84.31 15.11 17.79
CA GLY A 613 -84.35 14.99 19.23
C GLY A 613 -84.30 13.54 19.76
N ASP A 614 -84.48 12.56 18.88
CA ASP A 614 -84.32 11.13 19.27
C ASP A 614 -82.86 10.79 19.57
N VAL A 615 -82.62 9.80 20.40
CA VAL A 615 -81.29 9.23 20.65
C VAL A 615 -80.97 8.26 19.49
N ALA A 616 -79.96 8.61 18.72
CA ALA A 616 -79.52 7.77 17.63
C ALA A 616 -78.75 6.60 18.22
N GLU A 617 -77.79 6.85 19.14
CA GLU A 617 -76.95 5.89 19.77
C GLU A 617 -76.43 6.45 21.09
N MET A 618 -75.70 5.58 21.86
CA MET A 618 -74.89 5.95 23.08
C MET A 618 -73.43 5.98 22.77
N LEU A 619 -72.77 7.12 22.94
CA LEU A 619 -71.32 7.26 22.77
C LEU A 619 -70.72 7.51 24.17
N ASN A 620 -69.84 6.56 24.61
CA ASN A 620 -69.18 6.65 25.93
C ASN A 620 -70.17 6.97 27.12
N GLY A 621 -71.38 6.48 27.09
CA GLY A 621 -72.42 6.74 28.07
C GLY A 621 -73.23 8.00 27.83
N ASN A 622 -72.91 8.83 26.86
CA ASN A 622 -73.61 10.01 26.46
C ASN A 622 -74.54 9.74 25.26
N PRO A 623 -75.77 10.17 25.24
CA PRO A 623 -76.72 9.94 24.11
C PRO A 623 -76.32 10.86 22.95
N LEU A 624 -76.22 10.25 21.73
CA LEU A 624 -76.08 11.00 20.48
C LEU A 624 -77.55 11.43 20.05
N ILE A 625 -77.75 12.70 19.94
CA ILE A 625 -79.06 13.30 19.67
C ILE A 625 -79.13 13.66 18.19
N VAL A 626 -80.19 13.21 17.49
CA VAL A 626 -80.42 13.58 16.12
C VAL A 626 -80.74 15.06 16.03
N SER A 627 -79.83 15.87 15.46
CA SER A 627 -80.01 17.31 15.17
C SER A 627 -80.74 17.60 13.86
N GLY A 628 -80.55 16.65 12.88
CA GLY A 628 -81.20 16.81 11.54
C GLY A 628 -80.99 15.64 10.64
N PHE A 629 -81.50 15.75 9.43
CA PHE A 629 -81.40 14.79 8.36
C PHE A 629 -80.68 15.41 7.15
N TYR A 630 -79.80 14.67 6.54
CA TYR A 630 -79.04 15.10 5.36
C TYR A 630 -79.30 14.19 4.15
N HIS A 631 -79.11 14.76 2.97
CA HIS A 631 -79.08 14.02 1.72
C HIS A 631 -77.70 14.25 0.99
N ASP A 632 -76.99 13.19 0.64
CA ASP A 632 -75.80 13.25 -0.17
C ASP A 632 -75.75 12.07 -1.14
N ASP A 633 -75.75 12.39 -2.43
CA ASP A 633 -75.73 11.40 -3.51
C ASP A 633 -74.43 10.59 -3.61
N ARG A 634 -73.31 11.05 -2.91
CA ARG A 634 -72.00 10.49 -3.01
C ARG A 634 -71.67 9.56 -1.85
N SER A 635 -72.35 9.66 -0.76
CA SER A 635 -71.90 9.00 0.47
C SER A 635 -72.63 7.68 0.75
N GLY A 636 -71.94 6.81 1.45
CA GLY A 636 -72.53 5.72 2.19
C GLY A 636 -73.41 6.24 3.34
N MET A 637 -73.96 5.35 4.16
CA MET A 637 -74.89 5.61 5.22
C MET A 637 -74.24 6.12 6.53
N GLY A 638 -73.22 7.05 6.47
CA GLY A 638 -72.52 7.57 7.63
C GLY A 638 -73.30 8.64 8.42
N PHE A 639 -72.91 8.92 9.67
CA PHE A 639 -73.37 9.99 10.49
C PHE A 639 -72.40 11.17 10.46
N TYR A 640 -72.86 12.39 10.55
CA TYR A 640 -72.04 13.57 10.70
C TYR A 640 -72.26 14.20 12.07
N ALA A 641 -71.12 14.59 12.72
CA ALA A 641 -71.11 15.24 14.02
C ALA A 641 -70.11 16.42 14.05
N ASN A 642 -70.01 17.13 15.12
CA ASN A 642 -68.93 18.10 15.34
C ASN A 642 -67.62 17.41 15.62
N GLU A 643 -66.53 18.17 15.49
CA GLU A 643 -65.16 17.62 15.63
C GLU A 643 -64.91 16.91 16.96
N LYS A 644 -65.43 17.45 18.07
CA LYS A 644 -65.27 16.87 19.41
C LYS A 644 -66.01 15.51 19.53
N THR A 645 -67.24 15.40 19.05
CA THR A 645 -68.05 14.19 19.11
C THR A 645 -67.37 13.09 18.21
N VAL A 646 -66.85 13.48 17.05
CA VAL A 646 -66.07 12.59 16.20
C VAL A 646 -64.82 12.11 16.90
N PHE A 647 -64.11 13.04 17.55
CA PHE A 647 -62.91 12.72 18.32
C PHE A 647 -63.18 11.69 19.41
N GLU A 648 -64.18 11.95 20.25
CA GLU A 648 -64.58 11.02 21.31
C GLU A 648 -65.03 9.67 20.79
N SER A 649 -65.74 9.65 19.64
CA SER A 649 -66.12 8.37 19.01
C SER A 649 -64.94 7.53 18.56
N LYS A 650 -63.86 8.18 18.14
CA LYS A 650 -62.65 7.48 17.66
C LYS A 650 -61.71 7.10 18.81
N LEU A 651 -61.71 7.84 19.94
CA LEU A 651 -60.83 7.49 21.07
C LEU A 651 -60.99 6.07 21.60
N GLN A 652 -62.18 5.51 21.50
CA GLN A 652 -62.46 4.13 21.89
C GLN A 652 -61.71 3.03 21.09
N TYR A 653 -61.01 3.41 20.01
CA TYR A 653 -60.26 2.50 19.14
C TYR A 653 -58.76 2.65 19.24
N TYR A 654 -58.27 3.68 19.96
CA TYR A 654 -56.84 3.90 20.11
C TYR A 654 -56.34 3.19 21.39
N ASP A 655 -55.42 2.30 21.20
CA ASP A 655 -54.66 1.64 22.22
C ASP A 655 -53.23 2.20 22.35
N VAL A 656 -52.90 3.21 21.51
CA VAL A 656 -51.62 3.93 21.48
C VAL A 656 -51.89 5.41 21.48
N TYR A 657 -51.17 6.15 22.31
CA TYR A 657 -51.17 7.61 22.37
C TYR A 657 -49.74 8.14 22.25
N THR A 658 -49.55 9.19 21.44
CA THR A 658 -48.26 9.89 21.32
C THR A 658 -48.30 11.16 22.14
N ILE A 659 -47.46 11.24 23.17
CA ILE A 659 -47.40 12.34 24.13
C ILE A 659 -46.25 13.28 23.78
N CYS A 660 -46.53 14.55 23.61
CA CYS A 660 -45.51 15.59 23.58
C CYS A 660 -45.34 16.16 24.98
N PRO A 661 -44.26 15.87 25.71
CA PRO A 661 -44.08 16.42 27.05
C PRO A 661 -43.50 17.84 27.03
N HIS A 662 -43.52 18.55 28.13
CA HIS A 662 -42.74 19.78 28.37
C HIS A 662 -41.25 19.49 28.58
N ASP A 663 -40.95 18.47 29.36
CA ASP A 663 -39.64 17.87 29.55
C ASP A 663 -39.77 16.35 29.49
N LYS A 664 -39.07 15.73 28.53
CA LYS A 664 -39.18 14.31 28.27
C LYS A 664 -38.67 13.44 29.42
N SER A 665 -37.57 13.85 30.06
CA SER A 665 -36.96 13.07 31.11
C SER A 665 -37.83 13.12 32.41
N GLU A 666 -38.48 14.22 32.68
CA GLU A 666 -39.38 14.38 33.81
C GLU A 666 -40.68 13.62 33.55
N ALA A 667 -41.25 13.76 32.34
CA ALA A 667 -42.48 13.10 31.95
C ALA A 667 -42.38 11.56 31.93
N MET A 668 -41.26 11.00 31.55
CA MET A 668 -41.02 9.53 31.61
C MET A 668 -41.08 8.98 33.02
N ILE A 669 -40.88 9.82 34.06
CA ILE A 669 -40.97 9.44 35.47
C ILE A 669 -42.38 9.69 36.00
N ASP A 670 -42.92 10.84 35.72
CA ASP A 670 -44.19 11.29 36.29
C ASP A 670 -45.41 10.57 35.71
N LEU A 671 -45.36 10.21 34.43
CA LEU A 671 -46.44 9.49 33.74
C LEU A 671 -46.37 7.96 33.98
N ASP A 672 -45.25 7.42 34.46
CA ASP A 672 -45.09 5.97 34.71
C ASP A 672 -45.71 5.56 36.06
N ASP A 673 -46.89 5.05 36.01
CA ASP A 673 -47.60 4.47 37.17
C ASP A 673 -47.52 2.92 37.20
N GLY A 674 -46.80 2.32 36.30
CA GLY A 674 -46.66 0.87 36.16
C GLY A 674 -47.87 0.16 35.58
N SER A 675 -48.90 0.90 35.15
CA SER A 675 -50.14 0.34 34.58
C SER A 675 -50.07 0.19 33.06
N TYR A 676 -49.20 0.97 32.43
CA TYR A 676 -49.02 1.07 30.96
C TYR A 676 -47.56 1.04 30.55
N GLU A 677 -47.30 0.70 29.32
CA GLU A 677 -45.95 0.73 28.74
C GLU A 677 -45.67 2.13 28.15
N LEU A 678 -44.77 2.88 28.77
CA LEU A 678 -44.25 4.13 28.22
C LEU A 678 -42.95 3.84 27.45
N ILE A 679 -42.90 4.31 26.21
CA ILE A 679 -41.79 4.05 25.29
C ILE A 679 -41.23 5.41 24.81
N ASP A 680 -39.97 5.63 25.06
CA ASP A 680 -39.20 6.69 24.39
C ASP A 680 -39.02 6.30 22.93
N LEU A 681 -39.74 6.94 22.00
CA LEU A 681 -39.73 6.58 20.58
C LEU A 681 -38.34 6.73 19.94
N TYR A 682 -37.56 7.71 20.35
CA TYR A 682 -36.21 7.92 19.85
C TYR A 682 -35.27 6.80 20.30
N GLU A 683 -35.20 6.54 21.61
CA GLU A 683 -34.34 5.50 22.15
C GLU A 683 -34.79 4.11 21.72
N HIS A 684 -36.08 3.83 21.60
CA HIS A 684 -36.60 2.58 21.09
C HIS A 684 -36.19 2.35 19.63
N SER A 685 -36.47 3.31 18.76
CA SER A 685 -36.07 3.23 17.33
C SER A 685 -34.57 3.07 17.15
N ARG A 686 -33.78 3.76 17.98
CA ARG A 686 -32.33 3.65 18.00
C ARG A 686 -31.86 2.27 18.41
N ASN A 687 -32.42 1.72 19.50
CA ASN A 687 -32.04 0.42 20.03
C ASN A 687 -32.41 -0.71 19.06
N ASP A 688 -33.61 -0.68 18.46
CA ASP A 688 -34.05 -1.65 17.45
C ASP A 688 -33.15 -1.60 16.23
N TYR A 689 -32.81 -0.39 15.75
CA TYR A 689 -31.87 -0.25 14.66
C TYR A 689 -30.48 -0.81 14.99
N MET A 690 -29.97 -0.51 16.21
CA MET A 690 -28.67 -1.01 16.69
C MET A 690 -28.65 -2.54 16.81
N GLU A 691 -29.73 -3.16 17.29
CA GLU A 691 -29.84 -4.61 17.37
C GLU A 691 -29.79 -5.25 15.96
N MET A 692 -30.60 -4.74 15.03
CA MET A 692 -30.59 -5.22 13.64
C MET A 692 -29.24 -4.96 12.94
N ALA A 693 -28.63 -3.78 13.15
CA ALA A 693 -27.38 -3.40 12.53
C ALA A 693 -26.17 -4.14 13.10
N SER A 694 -26.16 -4.46 14.39
CA SER A 694 -25.00 -5.00 15.09
C SER A 694 -24.39 -6.27 14.45
N ALA A 695 -25.24 -7.21 14.07
CA ALA A 695 -24.81 -8.45 13.42
C ALA A 695 -24.22 -8.20 12.03
N ASN A 696 -24.74 -7.21 11.30
CA ASN A 696 -24.24 -6.81 9.98
C ASN A 696 -22.95 -6.01 10.08
N ILE A 697 -22.83 -5.13 11.06
CA ILE A 697 -21.59 -4.39 11.38
C ILE A 697 -20.46 -5.39 11.64
N LEU A 698 -20.66 -6.38 12.51
CA LEU A 698 -19.66 -7.39 12.82
C LEU A 698 -19.23 -8.19 11.58
N LYS A 699 -20.17 -8.60 10.71
CA LYS A 699 -19.86 -9.30 9.45
C LYS A 699 -18.98 -8.44 8.55
N ILE A 700 -19.32 -7.17 8.39
CA ILE A 700 -18.58 -6.23 7.54
C ILE A 700 -17.17 -6.00 8.11
N GLU A 701 -17.03 -5.85 9.41
CA GLU A 701 -15.74 -5.71 10.09
C GLU A 701 -14.85 -6.94 9.90
N LEU A 702 -15.40 -8.13 10.05
CA LEU A 702 -14.67 -9.38 9.81
C LEU A 702 -14.24 -9.52 8.35
N MET A 703 -15.13 -9.23 7.40
CA MET A 703 -14.80 -9.24 5.98
C MET A 703 -13.70 -8.20 5.64
N ALA A 704 -13.82 -6.99 6.17
CA ALA A 704 -12.82 -5.94 5.99
C ALA A 704 -11.46 -6.34 6.57
N ALA A 705 -11.44 -6.94 7.76
CA ALA A 705 -10.22 -7.46 8.38
C ALA A 705 -9.55 -8.53 7.50
N ILE A 706 -10.32 -9.47 6.96
CA ILE A 706 -9.83 -10.52 6.06
C ILE A 706 -9.24 -9.88 4.79
N ILE A 707 -9.94 -8.94 4.16
CA ILE A 707 -9.49 -8.23 2.96
C ILE A 707 -8.17 -7.49 3.23
N ILE A 708 -8.08 -6.77 4.34
CA ILE A 708 -6.87 -6.05 4.73
C ILE A 708 -5.71 -7.03 4.95
N ILE A 709 -5.92 -8.12 5.69
CA ILE A 709 -4.89 -9.13 5.97
C ILE A 709 -4.38 -9.75 4.66
N ILE A 710 -5.26 -10.18 3.77
CA ILE A 710 -4.87 -10.76 2.46
C ILE A 710 -4.07 -9.74 1.65
N SER A 711 -4.53 -8.49 1.57
CA SER A 711 -3.84 -7.42 0.85
C SER A 711 -2.44 -7.13 1.42
N LEU A 712 -2.30 -7.15 2.74
CA LEU A 712 -1.02 -6.96 3.41
C LEU A 712 -0.05 -8.14 3.18
N ILE A 713 -0.57 -9.37 3.17
CA ILE A 713 0.22 -10.57 2.84
C ILE A 713 0.70 -10.50 1.38
N GLU A 714 -0.16 -10.12 0.43
CA GLU A 714 0.19 -9.94 -0.98
C GLU A 714 1.34 -8.94 -1.13
N ILE A 715 1.21 -7.75 -0.55
CA ILE A 715 2.24 -6.71 -0.56
C ILE A 715 3.57 -7.25 0.00
N TYR A 716 3.53 -7.93 1.15
CA TYR A 716 4.72 -8.51 1.77
C TYR A 716 5.41 -9.53 0.86
N LEU A 717 4.65 -10.43 0.24
CA LEU A 717 5.20 -11.46 -0.65
C LEU A 717 5.86 -10.84 -1.88
N ILE A 718 5.26 -9.83 -2.49
CA ILE A 718 5.83 -9.13 -3.66
C ILE A 718 7.12 -8.40 -3.28
N LEU A 719 7.14 -7.65 -2.17
CA LEU A 719 8.32 -6.95 -1.69
C LEU A 719 9.43 -7.92 -1.32
N ARG A 720 9.12 -9.03 -0.66
CA ARG A 720 10.07 -10.10 -0.31
C ARG A 720 10.68 -10.72 -1.57
N ALA A 721 9.87 -11.08 -2.55
CA ALA A 721 10.36 -11.65 -3.81
C ALA A 721 11.28 -10.65 -4.56
N SER A 722 10.90 -9.37 -4.62
CA SER A 722 11.72 -8.31 -5.21
C SER A 722 13.06 -8.16 -4.50
N PHE A 723 13.08 -8.21 -3.18
CA PHE A 723 14.32 -8.14 -2.39
C PHE A 723 15.21 -9.37 -2.62
N LEU A 724 14.64 -10.59 -2.54
CA LEU A 724 15.39 -11.84 -2.68
C LEU A 724 16.11 -11.92 -4.03
N SER A 725 15.51 -11.45 -5.11
CA SER A 725 16.13 -11.39 -6.44
C SER A 725 17.38 -10.47 -6.50
N ARG A 726 17.66 -9.69 -5.46
CA ARG A 726 18.73 -8.69 -5.41
C ARG A 726 19.71 -8.89 -4.25
N ILE A 727 19.66 -10.01 -3.56
CA ILE A 727 20.55 -10.30 -2.43
C ILE A 727 22.02 -10.20 -2.86
N LYS A 728 22.37 -10.68 -4.06
CA LYS A 728 23.73 -10.58 -4.62
C LYS A 728 24.19 -9.12 -4.74
N GLU A 729 23.35 -8.22 -5.28
CA GLU A 729 23.63 -6.77 -5.35
C GLU A 729 23.94 -6.20 -3.96
N VAL A 730 23.15 -6.57 -2.95
CA VAL A 730 23.38 -6.15 -1.55
C VAL A 730 24.69 -6.68 -1.01
N GLY A 731 25.03 -7.95 -1.28
CA GLY A 731 26.31 -8.55 -0.91
C GLY A 731 27.50 -7.79 -1.50
N VAL A 732 27.45 -7.51 -2.80
CA VAL A 732 28.46 -6.73 -3.53
C VAL A 732 28.62 -5.32 -2.93
N LEU A 733 27.52 -4.60 -2.73
CA LEU A 733 27.55 -3.25 -2.16
C LEU A 733 28.17 -3.25 -0.76
N ARG A 734 27.84 -4.25 0.06
CA ARG A 734 28.41 -4.43 1.40
C ARG A 734 29.92 -4.77 1.34
N ALA A 735 30.31 -5.65 0.42
CA ALA A 735 31.71 -6.03 0.23
C ALA A 735 32.57 -4.86 -0.24
N VAL A 736 32.05 -4.01 -1.11
CA VAL A 736 32.73 -2.77 -1.55
C VAL A 736 32.81 -1.74 -0.43
N GLY A 737 31.97 -1.86 0.63
CA GLY A 737 32.04 -1.03 1.85
C GLY A 737 30.87 -0.10 2.12
N LEU A 738 29.72 -0.32 1.46
CA LEU A 738 28.51 0.46 1.75
C LEU A 738 27.98 0.14 3.16
N LYS A 739 27.72 1.18 3.97
CA LYS A 739 27.18 1.01 5.34
C LYS A 739 25.75 0.47 5.31
N LYS A 740 25.39 -0.29 6.35
CA LYS A 740 24.03 -0.84 6.51
C LYS A 740 22.93 0.23 6.37
N GLY A 741 23.14 1.41 6.99
CA GLY A 741 22.19 2.52 6.93
C GLY A 741 21.88 3.00 5.51
N ASP A 742 22.86 3.00 4.61
CA ASP A 742 22.65 3.43 3.23
C ASP A 742 21.91 2.38 2.40
N ILE A 743 22.07 1.11 2.74
CA ILE A 743 21.24 0.04 2.14
C ILE A 743 19.78 0.18 2.56
N TYR A 744 19.52 0.44 3.85
CA TYR A 744 18.15 0.73 4.29
C TYR A 744 17.55 1.93 3.56
N LYS A 745 18.28 3.04 3.42
CA LYS A 745 17.82 4.21 2.66
C LYS A 745 17.54 3.87 1.21
N MET A 746 18.41 3.10 0.56
CA MET A 746 18.22 2.68 -0.84
C MET A 746 16.92 1.91 -1.03
N PHE A 747 16.64 0.92 -0.17
CA PHE A 747 15.40 0.14 -0.24
C PHE A 747 14.17 0.94 0.20
N SER A 748 14.30 1.81 1.21
CA SER A 748 13.20 2.73 1.59
C SER A 748 12.80 3.63 0.43
N GLY A 749 13.77 4.19 -0.31
CA GLY A 749 13.49 5.00 -1.49
C GLY A 749 12.77 4.25 -2.59
N GLU A 750 13.13 2.99 -2.81
CA GLU A 750 12.44 2.12 -3.77
C GLU A 750 11.00 1.81 -3.35
N VAL A 751 10.78 1.47 -2.08
CA VAL A 751 9.43 1.22 -1.53
C VAL A 751 8.56 2.47 -1.60
N ILE A 752 9.10 3.64 -1.24
CA ILE A 752 8.38 4.92 -1.35
C ILE A 752 8.00 5.20 -2.81
N ALA A 753 8.95 5.00 -3.75
CA ALA A 753 8.69 5.20 -5.18
C ALA A 753 7.61 4.25 -5.71
N ILE A 754 7.64 2.96 -5.32
CA ILE A 754 6.60 1.98 -5.65
C ILE A 754 5.25 2.48 -5.11
N THR A 755 5.17 2.82 -3.83
CA THR A 755 3.92 3.26 -3.19
C THR A 755 3.35 4.51 -3.88
N LEU A 756 4.19 5.51 -4.20
CA LEU A 756 3.74 6.71 -4.89
C LEU A 756 3.31 6.48 -6.34
N LEU A 757 3.94 5.53 -7.05
CA LEU A 757 3.61 5.23 -8.44
C LEU A 757 2.42 4.28 -8.61
N THR A 758 2.10 3.48 -7.60
CA THR A 758 1.10 2.42 -7.70
C THR A 758 -0.04 2.60 -6.71
N ALA A 759 0.24 2.61 -5.40
CA ALA A 759 -0.79 2.69 -4.38
C ALA A 759 -1.52 4.05 -4.41
N LEU A 760 -0.79 5.16 -4.55
CA LEU A 760 -1.40 6.49 -4.55
C LEU A 760 -2.41 6.68 -5.70
N PRO A 761 -2.10 6.38 -6.99
CA PRO A 761 -3.09 6.48 -8.06
C PRO A 761 -4.27 5.53 -7.89
N GLY A 762 -4.03 4.29 -7.45
CA GLY A 762 -5.09 3.32 -7.17
C GLY A 762 -6.06 3.80 -6.09
N MET A 763 -5.51 4.30 -4.99
CA MET A 763 -6.31 4.84 -3.88
C MET A 763 -7.06 6.12 -4.26
N LEU A 764 -6.47 7.02 -5.06
CA LEU A 764 -7.15 8.21 -5.56
C LEU A 764 -8.34 7.86 -6.45
N GLY A 765 -8.16 6.91 -7.37
CA GLY A 765 -9.25 6.42 -8.21
C GLY A 765 -10.38 5.81 -7.38
N MET A 766 -10.07 4.96 -6.40
CA MET A 766 -11.06 4.35 -5.53
C MET A 766 -11.72 5.36 -4.60
N ALA A 767 -10.97 6.32 -4.05
CA ALA A 767 -11.54 7.39 -3.23
C ALA A 767 -12.53 8.26 -3.99
N TYR A 768 -12.28 8.54 -5.28
CA TYR A 768 -13.22 9.23 -6.14
C TYR A 768 -14.54 8.44 -6.29
N VAL A 769 -14.45 7.14 -6.57
CA VAL A 769 -15.60 6.25 -6.67
C VAL A 769 -16.37 6.19 -5.34
N LEU A 770 -15.66 5.96 -4.22
CA LEU A 770 -16.28 5.86 -2.91
C LEU A 770 -16.93 7.18 -2.45
N ASN A 771 -16.36 8.33 -2.81
CA ASN A 771 -16.98 9.62 -2.53
C ASN A 771 -18.26 9.84 -3.35
N ALA A 772 -18.35 9.31 -4.56
CA ALA A 772 -19.59 9.33 -5.35
C ALA A 772 -20.64 8.37 -4.77
N VAL A 773 -20.23 7.15 -4.41
CA VAL A 773 -21.13 6.13 -3.83
C VAL A 773 -21.60 6.52 -2.42
N SER A 774 -20.77 7.14 -1.60
CA SER A 774 -21.14 7.58 -0.25
C SER A 774 -22.26 8.61 -0.21
N LYS A 775 -22.46 9.33 -1.31
CA LYS A 775 -23.60 10.26 -1.47
C LYS A 775 -24.90 9.57 -1.80
N MET A 776 -24.82 8.33 -2.32
CA MET A 776 -25.99 7.54 -2.71
C MET A 776 -26.35 6.46 -1.68
N MET A 777 -25.34 5.98 -0.96
CA MET A 777 -25.47 4.88 0.01
C MET A 777 -24.68 5.21 1.28
N GLY A 778 -25.34 5.30 2.42
CA GLY A 778 -24.74 5.55 3.73
C GLY A 778 -23.73 4.51 4.21
N SER A 779 -23.66 3.32 3.52
CA SER A 779 -22.75 2.23 3.85
C SER A 779 -21.27 2.54 3.64
N TYR A 780 -20.90 3.66 3.05
CA TYR A 780 -19.52 4.08 2.80
C TYR A 780 -19.30 5.50 3.30
N LYS A 781 -18.15 5.74 3.89
CA LYS A 781 -17.74 7.09 4.29
C LYS A 781 -16.38 7.41 3.69
N MET A 782 -16.30 8.50 2.92
CA MET A 782 -15.07 8.96 2.31
C MET A 782 -14.91 10.47 2.45
N ASN A 783 -13.78 10.86 3.05
CA ASN A 783 -13.33 12.25 3.13
C ASN A 783 -11.80 12.31 3.02
N ILE A 784 -11.27 13.52 2.97
CA ILE A 784 -9.82 13.73 2.83
C ILE A 784 -9.01 13.13 4.00
N TRP A 785 -9.54 13.13 5.22
CA TRP A 785 -8.86 12.60 6.39
C TRP A 785 -8.79 11.06 6.37
N ILE A 786 -9.86 10.40 5.93
CA ILE A 786 -9.91 8.95 5.73
C ILE A 786 -8.91 8.54 4.63
N PHE A 787 -8.88 9.30 3.53
CA PHE A 787 -7.90 9.07 2.47
C PHE A 787 -6.46 9.19 2.98
N LEU A 788 -6.12 10.29 3.67
CA LEU A 788 -4.78 10.53 4.18
C LEU A 788 -4.38 9.48 5.23
N GLY A 789 -5.29 9.11 6.13
CA GLY A 789 -5.05 8.06 7.13
C GLY A 789 -4.81 6.68 6.49
N SER A 790 -5.64 6.30 5.53
CA SER A 790 -5.49 5.05 4.78
C SER A 790 -4.19 5.02 3.97
N PHE A 791 -3.83 6.12 3.31
CA PHE A 791 -2.58 6.23 2.57
C PHE A 791 -1.35 6.16 3.49
N ALA A 792 -1.38 6.84 4.64
CA ALA A 792 -0.32 6.76 5.63
C ALA A 792 -0.14 5.34 6.19
N LEU A 793 -1.24 4.62 6.43
CA LEU A 793 -1.22 3.21 6.85
C LEU A 793 -0.56 2.31 5.81
N VAL A 794 -0.96 2.43 4.54
CA VAL A 794 -0.38 1.65 3.42
C VAL A 794 1.10 1.98 3.25
N LEU A 795 1.50 3.26 3.30
CA LEU A 795 2.89 3.66 3.18
C LEU A 795 3.74 3.12 4.33
N LEU A 796 3.26 3.22 5.57
CA LEU A 796 3.94 2.70 6.75
C LEU A 796 4.11 1.17 6.66
N PHE A 797 3.04 0.46 6.29
CA PHE A 797 3.09 -0.97 6.13
C PHE A 797 4.06 -1.39 5.02
N ASN A 798 4.02 -0.73 3.85
CA ASN A 798 4.94 -1.00 2.75
C ASN A 798 6.40 -0.82 3.18
N LEU A 799 6.70 0.23 3.95
CA LEU A 799 8.04 0.46 4.48
C LEU A 799 8.46 -0.66 5.45
N LEU A 800 7.60 -1.06 6.37
CA LEU A 800 7.88 -2.14 7.31
C LEU A 800 8.05 -3.48 6.58
N ALA A 801 7.12 -3.83 5.71
CA ALA A 801 7.16 -5.07 4.93
C ALA A 801 8.37 -5.16 4.00
N GLY A 802 8.75 -4.04 3.35
CA GLY A 802 9.90 -3.97 2.45
C GLY A 802 11.24 -4.01 3.18
N LEU A 803 11.33 -3.44 4.39
CA LEU A 803 12.58 -3.42 5.16
C LEU A 803 12.80 -4.68 6.00
N LEU A 804 11.78 -5.47 6.29
CA LEU A 804 11.90 -6.69 7.09
C LEU A 804 12.87 -7.73 6.49
N PRO A 805 12.81 -8.07 5.17
CA PRO A 805 13.79 -8.97 4.55
C PRO A 805 15.21 -8.38 4.54
N VAL A 806 15.32 -7.05 4.36
CA VAL A 806 16.61 -6.33 4.42
C VAL A 806 17.22 -6.48 5.80
N TYR A 807 16.44 -6.29 6.86
CA TYR A 807 16.91 -6.44 8.24
C TYR A 807 17.49 -7.83 8.52
N GLY A 808 16.79 -8.89 8.10
CA GLY A 808 17.27 -10.27 8.26
C GLY A 808 18.62 -10.50 7.55
N THR A 809 18.78 -9.93 6.35
CA THR A 809 20.03 -10.05 5.58
C THR A 809 21.17 -9.21 6.18
N MET A 810 20.87 -8.01 6.70
CA MET A 810 21.90 -7.12 7.28
C MET A 810 22.51 -7.62 8.60
N ARG A 811 21.94 -8.63 9.21
CA ARG A 811 22.55 -9.33 10.36
C ARG A 811 23.75 -10.17 9.95
N LYS A 812 23.83 -10.62 8.70
CA LYS A 812 24.89 -11.46 8.16
C LYS A 812 26.12 -10.65 7.77
N THR A 813 27.28 -11.32 7.73
CA THR A 813 28.51 -10.72 7.21
C THR A 813 28.45 -10.59 5.68
N PRO A 814 29.23 -9.66 5.08
CA PRO A 814 29.28 -9.55 3.62
C PRO A 814 29.70 -10.87 2.94
N ALA A 815 30.63 -11.60 3.53
CA ALA A 815 31.08 -12.92 3.04
C ALA A 815 29.92 -13.93 3.03
N GLU A 816 29.15 -14.04 4.12
CA GLU A 816 27.98 -14.94 4.19
C GLU A 816 26.88 -14.59 3.17
N ILE A 817 26.70 -13.29 2.87
CA ILE A 817 25.70 -12.85 1.88
C ILE A 817 26.15 -13.26 0.48
N LEU A 818 27.43 -13.12 0.14
CA LEU A 818 27.99 -13.48 -1.16
C LEU A 818 28.01 -14.99 -1.37
N ALA A 819 28.44 -15.78 -0.38
CA ALA A 819 28.52 -17.24 -0.45
C ALA A 819 27.16 -17.94 -0.66
N ARG A 820 26.04 -17.33 -0.22
CA ARG A 820 24.69 -17.92 -0.43
C ARG A 820 24.24 -18.01 -1.88
N ASN A 821 24.86 -17.28 -2.78
CA ASN A 821 24.46 -17.22 -4.19
C ASN A 821 25.32 -18.10 -5.10
N ASP A 822 26.33 -18.77 -4.58
CA ASP A 822 27.16 -19.70 -5.34
C ASP A 822 26.55 -21.13 -5.34
N VAL A 823 25.40 -21.32 -4.68
CA VAL A 823 24.71 -22.63 -4.53
C VAL A 823 23.41 -22.72 -5.36
N ASN A 824 23.05 -21.70 -6.14
CA ASN A 824 21.87 -21.73 -7.02
C ASN A 824 22.23 -21.55 -8.48
#